data_bcc7de526f529b0566f02e686454da52
#
_entry.id   bcc7de526f529b0566f02e686454da52
#
_cell.length_a   1.000
_cell.length_b   1.000
_cell.length_c   1.000
_cell.angle_alpha   90.00
_cell.angle_beta   90.00
_cell.angle_gamma   90.00
#
_symmetry.space_group_name_H-M   'P 1'
#
loop_
_entity.id
_entity.type
_entity.pdbx_description
1 polymer ?
#
loop_
_entity_poly.entity_id
_entity_poly.type
_entity_poly.pdbx_seq_one_letter_code
_entity_poly.pdbx_strand_id
1 'polypeptide(L)'
;MSRLSLFFLCSLLLGAGLGLPSEGLLAQGACINGMVDGQWPCSNVELLGHVPIEDTGGMAANDLWGWTDPLDGREYVLFGKRDGTWFIEVTDPAQPRIVGELPTTGLANSLWRDIKVVGHHMVVVSETINSKLQVFDLTRLRDFTSIGPAYTFSTDTLVGGFSRAHNVVVHKEDERVYVCGPNAIEGLLIYDFSEAGNPALLGSWSEAYVHDAQVVTYAGPDTAHTGRRILLASCSDDFRVLDVTDPADIVQLSIAGPDPYGYIHQGWLSEDQRFFFLGDESDESSGVVSETTTYIFDLEDLDNPQWISSYGHGTQGADHNLYTRGHFVHQSNYADGWRLLTFDPGSPDLLQAKAHFDTRPDVSGPSFDGSWSNYPYFDSGTIAVSDQQNGLFLIRTQFMTAWPGFSAVCPSDTLHLHLTLDECVQGPLSVHVPDGVSWASIDSLPGPGEWELAIAGFEWTDMRGVTLRVEGQGVVHADQIYVDVTPDAPHYPDADGDGYGVFSDVVFGCSPGPGYAHVGGDCNDADPEIHPGLEDPCDGVDNDCDQGIDEDGESLPFYLDLDGDGVAGVTVFESCTPPVGAFSEPGADCNDLDATMYPGAPPTLAGVDNDCNGYILGLELLGGGCPGDLNGDDLVSIQDLLEFLNYFGSSGFLEADFNFDQHVGVADLLLMLGYLGNDC
;
A
#
# COMPACT_ATOMS: atom_id res chain seq x y z
N MET A 1 -56.60 53.21 2.34
CA MET A 1 -56.11 53.89 3.54
C MET A 1 -55.64 52.80 4.51
N SER A 2 -54.53 53.00 5.14
CA SER A 2 -53.80 52.21 6.15
C SER A 2 -53.03 50.98 5.63
N ARG A 3 -51.73 51.16 5.64
CA ARG A 3 -50.67 50.13 5.49
C ARG A 3 -50.56 49.37 6.85
N LEU A 4 -50.48 48.04 6.76
CA LEU A 4 -50.11 47.22 7.91
C LEU A 4 -48.71 46.64 7.66
N SER A 5 -47.79 46.97 8.57
CA SER A 5 -46.43 46.46 8.59
C SER A 5 -46.44 45.06 9.23
N LEU A 6 -45.81 44.09 8.55
CA LEU A 6 -45.57 42.75 9.06
C LEU A 6 -44.22 42.68 9.76
N PHE A 7 -44.23 42.45 11.06
CA PHE A 7 -43.06 42.13 11.86
C PHE A 7 -42.75 40.63 11.71
N PHE A 8 -41.54 40.28 11.29
CA PHE A 8 -41.03 38.91 11.34
C PHE A 8 -40.58 38.58 12.76
N LEU A 9 -41.26 37.66 13.40
CA LEU A 9 -40.78 37.00 14.63
C LEU A 9 -39.87 35.84 14.22
N CYS A 10 -38.61 35.93 14.65
CA CYS A 10 -37.64 34.84 14.50
C CYS A 10 -37.86 33.86 15.68
N SER A 11 -38.49 32.73 15.43
CA SER A 11 -38.63 31.65 16.37
C SER A 11 -37.41 30.77 16.37
N LEU A 12 -36.62 30.75 17.44
CA LEU A 12 -35.61 29.72 17.71
C LEU A 12 -36.31 28.37 17.89
N LEU A 13 -36.14 27.51 16.90
CA LEU A 13 -36.37 26.07 17.06
C LEU A 13 -35.01 25.40 17.40
N LEU A 14 -34.87 25.03 18.68
CA LEU A 14 -33.90 24.04 19.11
C LEU A 14 -34.27 22.70 18.46
N GLY A 15 -33.67 22.40 17.34
CA GLY A 15 -33.70 21.09 16.74
C GLY A 15 -32.71 20.19 17.46
N ALA A 16 -33.23 19.17 18.17
CA ALA A 16 -32.42 18.03 18.56
C ALA A 16 -31.92 17.36 17.28
N GLY A 17 -30.64 17.49 16.99
CA GLY A 17 -29.99 16.76 15.92
C GLY A 17 -30.01 15.28 16.27
N LEU A 18 -30.89 14.53 15.62
CA LEU A 18 -30.66 13.12 15.39
C LEU A 18 -29.43 13.06 14.48
N GLY A 19 -28.30 12.66 15.06
CA GLY A 19 -27.12 12.32 14.28
C GLY A 19 -27.51 11.22 13.31
N LEU A 20 -27.56 11.57 12.03
CA LEU A 20 -27.44 10.59 10.97
C LEU A 20 -26.05 9.95 11.19
N PRO A 21 -25.93 8.60 11.08
CA PRO A 21 -24.60 8.02 11.05
C PRO A 21 -23.86 8.73 9.91
N SER A 22 -22.67 9.24 10.20
CA SER A 22 -21.74 9.65 9.19
C SER A 22 -21.48 8.38 8.38
N GLU A 23 -22.05 8.28 7.17
CA GLU A 23 -21.47 7.40 6.18
C GLU A 23 -20.04 7.88 6.06
N GLY A 24 -19.10 7.14 6.66
CA GLY A 24 -17.68 7.37 6.47
C GLY A 24 -17.45 7.27 4.98
N LEU A 25 -17.00 8.37 4.36
CA LEU A 25 -16.43 8.27 3.03
C LEU A 25 -15.34 7.20 3.14
N LEU A 26 -15.53 6.08 2.44
CA LEU A 26 -14.50 5.07 2.30
C LEU A 26 -13.32 5.78 1.64
N ALA A 27 -12.15 5.75 2.27
CA ALA A 27 -10.94 6.31 1.67
C ALA A 27 -10.70 5.61 0.34
N GLN A 28 -10.58 6.36 -0.73
CA GLN A 28 -10.36 5.88 -2.09
C GLN A 28 -9.45 6.88 -2.81
N GLY A 29 -8.64 6.42 -3.73
CA GLY A 29 -7.86 7.29 -4.60
C GLY A 29 -6.48 6.76 -4.96
N ALA A 30 -5.90 7.42 -5.95
CA ALA A 30 -4.54 7.18 -6.40
C ALA A 30 -3.51 7.61 -5.34
N CYS A 31 -2.31 7.06 -5.45
CA CYS A 31 -1.17 7.51 -4.66
C CYS A 31 -0.59 8.79 -5.28
N ILE A 32 -0.90 9.94 -4.70
CA ILE A 32 -0.44 11.24 -5.16
C ILE A 32 0.58 11.80 -4.16
N ASN A 33 1.74 12.21 -4.66
CA ASN A 33 2.83 12.74 -3.82
C ASN A 33 3.19 11.81 -2.64
N GLY A 34 3.17 10.49 -2.87
CA GLY A 34 3.52 9.50 -1.86
C GLY A 34 2.45 9.22 -0.81
N MET A 35 1.21 9.69 -1.01
CA MET A 35 0.12 9.52 -0.04
C MET A 35 -1.21 9.20 -0.75
N VAL A 36 -2.02 8.32 -0.17
CA VAL A 36 -3.45 8.23 -0.47
C VAL A 36 -4.21 8.98 0.61
N ASP A 37 -5.10 9.88 0.20
CA ASP A 37 -5.99 10.65 1.06
C ASP A 37 -5.26 11.44 2.18
N GLY A 38 -3.99 11.80 1.96
CA GLY A 38 -3.14 12.46 2.96
C GLY A 38 -2.92 11.65 4.25
N GLN A 39 -3.26 10.36 4.26
CA GLN A 39 -3.24 9.50 5.44
C GLN A 39 -2.31 8.29 5.27
N TRP A 40 -2.29 7.65 4.08
CA TRP A 40 -1.64 6.38 3.86
C TRP A 40 -0.42 6.56 2.95
N PRO A 41 0.81 6.42 3.46
CA PRO A 41 2.02 6.45 2.65
C PRO A 41 2.02 5.33 1.60
N CYS A 42 2.42 5.67 0.37
CA CYS A 42 2.30 4.74 -0.74
C CYS A 42 3.27 5.05 -1.88
N SER A 43 3.41 4.11 -2.81
CA SER A 43 3.94 4.33 -4.15
C SER A 43 3.35 3.33 -5.13
N ASN A 44 3.01 3.77 -6.33
CA ASN A 44 2.49 2.96 -7.43
C ASN A 44 1.28 2.08 -7.04
N VAL A 45 0.36 2.63 -6.24
CA VAL A 45 -0.81 1.94 -5.70
C VAL A 45 -2.00 2.87 -5.73
N GLU A 46 -3.16 2.31 -6.00
CA GLU A 46 -4.46 2.92 -5.79
C GLU A 46 -5.18 2.23 -4.63
N LEU A 47 -5.79 2.98 -3.74
CA LEU A 47 -6.71 2.48 -2.74
C LEU A 47 -8.13 2.44 -3.30
N LEU A 48 -8.62 1.25 -3.57
CA LEU A 48 -9.96 1.03 -4.13
C LEU A 48 -11.05 1.09 -3.07
N GLY A 49 -10.75 0.59 -1.87
CA GLY A 49 -11.71 0.57 -0.76
C GLY A 49 -11.07 0.18 0.56
N HIS A 50 -11.73 0.56 1.64
CA HIS A 50 -11.30 0.25 3.00
C HIS A 50 -12.50 -0.16 3.85
N VAL A 51 -12.38 -1.28 4.57
CA VAL A 51 -13.34 -1.70 5.59
C VAL A 51 -12.66 -1.56 6.96
N PRO A 52 -12.98 -0.50 7.70
CA PRO A 52 -12.43 -0.29 9.03
C PRO A 52 -12.72 -1.46 9.97
N ILE A 53 -11.79 -1.73 10.89
CA ILE A 53 -11.94 -2.85 11.83
C ILE A 53 -13.20 -2.74 12.70
N GLU A 54 -13.66 -1.52 12.98
CA GLU A 54 -14.85 -1.21 13.75
C GLU A 54 -16.13 -1.72 13.07
N ASP A 55 -16.19 -1.68 11.74
CA ASP A 55 -17.35 -2.13 10.96
C ASP A 55 -17.54 -3.64 11.05
N THR A 56 -16.50 -4.36 11.42
CA THR A 56 -16.51 -5.80 11.69
C THR A 56 -16.49 -6.13 13.19
N GLY A 57 -16.88 -5.19 14.05
CA GLY A 57 -17.00 -5.39 15.51
C GLY A 57 -15.73 -5.08 16.32
N GLY A 58 -14.70 -4.48 15.73
CA GLY A 58 -13.54 -3.88 16.43
C GLY A 58 -12.53 -4.84 17.06
N MET A 59 -12.61 -6.15 16.80
CA MET A 59 -11.58 -7.11 17.23
C MET A 59 -10.44 -7.14 16.20
N ALA A 60 -9.19 -7.25 16.67
CA ALA A 60 -8.01 -7.28 15.79
C ALA A 60 -8.15 -8.34 14.69
N ALA A 61 -7.81 -7.94 13.46
CA ALA A 61 -7.72 -8.82 12.33
C ALA A 61 -6.47 -9.69 12.37
N ASN A 62 -6.42 -10.69 11.51
CA ASN A 62 -5.29 -11.58 11.28
C ASN A 62 -5.25 -12.01 9.81
N ASP A 63 -5.05 -13.29 9.53
CA ASP A 63 -4.95 -13.78 8.17
C ASP A 63 -6.25 -13.58 7.35
N LEU A 64 -6.11 -13.59 6.06
CA LEU A 64 -7.21 -13.54 5.10
C LEU A 64 -6.96 -14.49 3.92
N TRP A 65 -8.04 -14.83 3.23
CA TRP A 65 -7.95 -15.51 1.95
C TRP A 65 -9.03 -14.97 0.99
N GLY A 66 -8.88 -15.23 -0.29
CA GLY A 66 -9.86 -14.85 -1.29
C GLY A 66 -10.62 -16.05 -1.84
N TRP A 67 -11.85 -15.82 -2.28
CA TRP A 67 -12.65 -16.75 -3.05
C TRP A 67 -13.46 -16.03 -4.13
N THR A 68 -13.31 -16.50 -5.36
CA THR A 68 -14.15 -16.08 -6.48
C THR A 68 -15.20 -17.18 -6.72
N ASP A 69 -16.47 -16.83 -6.68
CA ASP A 69 -17.54 -17.78 -6.96
C ASP A 69 -17.49 -18.18 -8.43
N PRO A 70 -17.23 -19.45 -8.76
CA PRO A 70 -17.13 -19.88 -10.15
C PRO A 70 -18.46 -19.85 -10.91
N LEU A 71 -19.59 -19.63 -10.20
CA LEU A 71 -20.90 -19.60 -10.81
C LEU A 71 -21.27 -18.21 -11.36
N ASP A 72 -20.95 -17.16 -10.61
CA ASP A 72 -21.42 -15.80 -10.93
C ASP A 72 -20.27 -14.74 -10.88
N GLY A 73 -19.04 -15.18 -10.64
CA GLY A 73 -17.83 -14.33 -10.67
C GLY A 73 -17.69 -13.37 -9.50
N ARG A 74 -18.58 -13.45 -8.48
CA ARG A 74 -18.45 -12.59 -7.30
C ARG A 74 -17.18 -12.93 -6.51
N GLU A 75 -16.46 -11.90 -6.13
CA GLU A 75 -15.24 -12.00 -5.35
C GLU A 75 -15.50 -11.70 -3.87
N TYR A 76 -14.92 -12.54 -3.01
CA TYR A 76 -15.10 -12.45 -1.56
C TYR A 76 -13.74 -12.51 -0.86
N VAL A 77 -13.54 -11.62 0.12
CA VAL A 77 -12.48 -11.75 1.12
C VAL A 77 -13.03 -12.50 2.33
N LEU A 78 -12.36 -13.56 2.69
CA LEU A 78 -12.55 -14.35 3.90
C LEU A 78 -11.65 -13.74 4.96
N PHE A 79 -12.18 -12.78 5.72
CA PHE A 79 -11.41 -11.89 6.58
C PHE A 79 -11.35 -12.44 8.01
N GLY A 80 -10.18 -12.92 8.39
CA GLY A 80 -9.94 -13.50 9.70
C GLY A 80 -9.80 -12.43 10.79
N LYS A 81 -10.37 -12.73 11.95
CA LYS A 81 -10.29 -11.92 13.16
C LYS A 81 -10.17 -12.80 14.40
N ARG A 82 -9.87 -12.19 15.53
CA ARG A 82 -9.71 -12.91 16.80
C ARG A 82 -10.94 -13.73 17.21
N ASP A 83 -12.13 -13.29 16.84
CA ASP A 83 -13.43 -13.84 17.24
C ASP A 83 -14.11 -14.70 16.18
N GLY A 84 -13.61 -14.70 14.94
CA GLY A 84 -14.22 -15.45 13.84
C GLY A 84 -13.66 -15.09 12.47
N THR A 85 -14.41 -15.43 11.42
CA THR A 85 -14.10 -15.07 10.04
C THR A 85 -15.29 -14.29 9.48
N TRP A 86 -15.02 -13.15 8.87
CA TRP A 86 -16.00 -12.32 8.21
C TRP A 86 -15.96 -12.56 6.70
N PHE A 87 -17.15 -12.54 6.07
CA PHE A 87 -17.32 -12.66 4.64
C PHE A 87 -17.60 -11.27 4.07
N ILE A 88 -16.67 -10.76 3.25
CA ILE A 88 -16.76 -9.43 2.66
C ILE A 88 -16.75 -9.61 1.15
N GLU A 89 -17.84 -9.25 0.48
CA GLU A 89 -17.91 -9.22 -0.99
C GLU A 89 -17.17 -7.98 -1.48
N VAL A 90 -16.27 -8.18 -2.42
CA VAL A 90 -15.37 -7.17 -2.98
C VAL A 90 -15.42 -7.13 -4.51
N THR A 91 -16.47 -7.66 -5.10
CA THR A 91 -16.73 -7.63 -6.55
C THR A 91 -16.71 -6.20 -7.09
N ASP A 92 -17.27 -5.26 -6.32
CA ASP A 92 -17.04 -3.83 -6.46
C ASP A 92 -16.16 -3.39 -5.28
N PRO A 93 -14.83 -3.28 -5.47
CA PRO A 93 -13.94 -2.95 -4.38
C PRO A 93 -14.13 -1.52 -3.85
N ALA A 94 -14.75 -0.63 -4.63
CA ALA A 94 -15.11 0.71 -4.20
C ALA A 94 -16.31 0.72 -3.23
N GLN A 95 -17.11 -0.36 -3.21
CA GLN A 95 -18.25 -0.51 -2.33
C GLN A 95 -18.27 -1.90 -1.68
N PRO A 96 -17.24 -2.25 -0.88
CA PRO A 96 -17.13 -3.56 -0.25
C PRO A 96 -18.34 -3.81 0.65
N ARG A 97 -18.89 -5.02 0.59
CA ARG A 97 -20.12 -5.36 1.29
C ARG A 97 -19.89 -6.46 2.33
N ILE A 98 -20.10 -6.14 3.58
CA ILE A 98 -20.08 -7.13 4.66
C ILE A 98 -21.31 -8.02 4.55
N VAL A 99 -21.12 -9.31 4.26
CA VAL A 99 -22.19 -10.30 4.13
C VAL A 99 -22.53 -10.90 5.49
N GLY A 100 -21.53 -11.25 6.28
CA GLY A 100 -21.74 -11.85 7.59
C GLY A 100 -20.47 -12.38 8.23
N GLU A 101 -20.67 -13.12 9.31
CA GLU A 101 -19.59 -13.71 10.11
C GLU A 101 -19.78 -15.20 10.36
N LEU A 102 -18.69 -15.93 10.45
CA LEU A 102 -18.62 -17.27 11.03
C LEU A 102 -17.85 -17.19 12.35
N PRO A 103 -18.52 -17.25 13.51
CA PRO A 103 -17.86 -17.18 14.81
C PRO A 103 -16.87 -18.33 15.02
N THR A 104 -15.83 -18.09 15.83
CA THR A 104 -14.91 -19.15 16.27
C THR A 104 -15.63 -20.21 17.07
N THR A 105 -15.20 -21.48 16.92
CA THR A 105 -15.73 -22.61 17.70
C THR A 105 -14.96 -22.88 18.99
N GLY A 106 -13.85 -22.18 19.24
CA GLY A 106 -13.01 -22.39 20.42
C GLY A 106 -13.58 -21.81 21.71
N LEU A 107 -12.88 -22.04 22.83
CA LEU A 107 -13.27 -21.59 24.16
C LEU A 107 -12.98 -20.09 24.41
N ALA A 108 -12.14 -19.48 23.58
CA ALA A 108 -11.72 -18.08 23.70
C ALA A 108 -11.36 -17.51 22.33
N ASN A 109 -11.20 -16.21 22.26
CA ASN A 109 -10.66 -15.55 21.06
C ASN A 109 -9.15 -15.79 20.96
N SER A 110 -8.62 -15.91 19.73
CA SER A 110 -7.20 -16.05 19.45
C SER A 110 -6.78 -15.09 18.35
N LEU A 111 -5.63 -14.46 18.48
CA LEU A 111 -5.06 -13.66 17.42
C LEU A 111 -4.66 -14.53 16.23
N TRP A 112 -4.12 -15.71 16.50
CA TRP A 112 -3.63 -16.66 15.49
C TRP A 112 -4.78 -17.47 14.90
N ARG A 113 -5.04 -17.23 13.63
CA ARG A 113 -6.06 -17.90 12.81
C ARG A 113 -5.58 -17.88 11.36
N ASP A 114 -5.74 -19.00 10.69
CA ASP A 114 -5.44 -19.12 9.27
C ASP A 114 -6.62 -19.69 8.49
N ILE A 115 -6.74 -19.25 7.21
CA ILE A 115 -7.89 -19.45 6.34
C ILE A 115 -7.42 -19.84 4.96
N LYS A 116 -7.91 -20.94 4.40
CA LYS A 116 -7.69 -21.31 2.99
C LYS A 116 -8.99 -21.85 2.39
N VAL A 117 -8.96 -22.10 1.08
CA VAL A 117 -10.12 -22.59 0.31
C VAL A 117 -9.74 -23.85 -0.46
N VAL A 118 -10.54 -24.92 -0.30
CA VAL A 118 -10.49 -26.15 -1.08
C VAL A 118 -11.81 -26.34 -1.80
N GLY A 119 -11.77 -26.37 -3.14
CA GLY A 119 -13.00 -26.34 -3.94
C GLY A 119 -13.85 -25.09 -3.63
N HIS A 120 -15.04 -25.31 -3.11
CA HIS A 120 -15.94 -24.26 -2.64
C HIS A 120 -16.11 -24.24 -1.09
N HIS A 121 -15.19 -24.89 -0.38
CA HIS A 121 -15.22 -24.91 1.08
C HIS A 121 -14.06 -24.08 1.65
N MET A 122 -14.43 -23.17 2.54
CA MET A 122 -13.46 -22.51 3.43
C MET A 122 -13.07 -23.45 4.54
N VAL A 123 -11.79 -23.55 4.83
CA VAL A 123 -11.21 -24.27 5.97
C VAL A 123 -10.49 -23.28 6.86
N VAL A 124 -10.72 -23.36 8.18
CA VAL A 124 -10.18 -22.43 9.16
C VAL A 124 -9.62 -23.17 10.35
N VAL A 125 -8.39 -22.85 10.73
CA VAL A 125 -7.80 -23.25 12.01
C VAL A 125 -7.61 -22.06 12.94
N SER A 126 -7.39 -22.31 14.21
CA SER A 126 -7.07 -21.28 15.19
C SER A 126 -6.36 -21.89 16.39
N GLU A 127 -5.55 -21.11 17.07
CA GLU A 127 -4.88 -21.53 18.31
C GLU A 127 -5.77 -21.53 19.56
N THR A 128 -7.04 -21.20 19.43
CA THR A 128 -7.94 -21.32 20.59
C THR A 128 -8.25 -22.78 20.90
N ILE A 129 -8.32 -23.10 22.19
CA ILE A 129 -8.61 -24.49 22.66
C ILE A 129 -9.98 -24.91 22.11
N ASN A 130 -10.05 -26.10 21.53
CA ASN A 130 -11.21 -26.72 20.90
C ASN A 130 -11.73 -26.00 19.64
N SER A 131 -10.92 -25.18 18.99
CA SER A 131 -11.29 -24.62 17.66
C SER A 131 -11.44 -25.71 16.62
N LYS A 132 -10.54 -26.69 16.62
CA LYS A 132 -10.48 -27.74 15.60
C LYS A 132 -10.29 -27.10 14.19
N LEU A 133 -10.59 -27.85 13.13
CA LEU A 133 -10.69 -27.31 11.78
C LEU A 133 -12.18 -27.05 11.50
N GLN A 134 -12.52 -25.78 11.29
CA GLN A 134 -13.87 -25.37 10.86
C GLN A 134 -13.96 -25.49 9.34
N VAL A 135 -15.08 -26.04 8.85
CA VAL A 135 -15.39 -26.11 7.42
C VAL A 135 -16.69 -25.35 7.16
N PHE A 136 -16.71 -24.52 6.14
CA PHE A 136 -17.86 -23.74 5.72
C PHE A 136 -18.03 -23.79 4.21
N ASP A 137 -19.23 -24.13 3.74
CA ASP A 137 -19.60 -24.14 2.33
C ASP A 137 -19.86 -22.69 1.85
N LEU A 138 -18.97 -22.16 1.04
CA LEU A 138 -19.01 -20.79 0.53
C LEU A 138 -20.16 -20.55 -0.43
N THR A 139 -20.74 -21.60 -1.05
CA THR A 139 -21.91 -21.47 -1.91
C THR A 139 -23.13 -20.91 -1.18
N ARG A 140 -23.16 -21.01 0.16
CA ARG A 140 -24.19 -20.41 1.01
C ARG A 140 -24.20 -18.88 0.95
N LEU A 141 -23.10 -18.24 0.52
CA LEU A 141 -23.03 -16.79 0.35
C LEU A 141 -23.86 -16.29 -0.83
N ARG A 142 -24.20 -17.17 -1.79
CA ARG A 142 -24.99 -16.86 -2.97
C ARG A 142 -26.38 -16.34 -2.65
N ASP A 143 -26.95 -16.75 -1.52
CA ASP A 143 -28.29 -16.34 -1.09
C ASP A 143 -28.34 -14.89 -0.55
N PHE A 144 -27.17 -14.25 -0.38
CA PHE A 144 -27.04 -12.92 0.21
C PHE A 144 -26.61 -11.89 -0.84
N THR A 145 -27.55 -11.42 -1.65
CA THR A 145 -27.30 -10.49 -2.78
C THR A 145 -27.69 -9.05 -2.50
N SER A 146 -28.36 -8.77 -1.36
CA SER A 146 -28.82 -7.43 -1.02
C SER A 146 -28.13 -6.85 0.21
N ILE A 147 -28.03 -5.53 0.29
CA ILE A 147 -27.57 -4.83 1.49
C ILE A 147 -28.54 -5.13 2.65
N GLY A 148 -27.98 -5.62 3.74
CA GLY A 148 -28.70 -5.95 4.96
C GLY A 148 -27.76 -5.99 6.17
N PRO A 149 -28.26 -6.24 7.38
CA PRO A 149 -27.39 -6.46 8.52
C PRO A 149 -26.55 -7.72 8.30
N ALA A 150 -25.31 -7.72 8.79
CA ALA A 150 -24.41 -8.86 8.74
C ALA A 150 -25.09 -10.12 9.33
N TYR A 151 -24.95 -11.24 8.64
CA TYR A 151 -25.55 -12.50 9.04
C TYR A 151 -24.56 -13.34 9.86
N THR A 152 -25.01 -13.96 10.96
CA THR A 152 -24.17 -14.89 11.72
C THR A 152 -24.39 -16.31 11.21
N PHE A 153 -23.37 -16.88 10.57
CA PHE A 153 -23.38 -18.22 10.02
C PHE A 153 -23.02 -19.29 11.08
N SER A 154 -23.33 -20.52 10.79
CA SER A 154 -22.90 -21.68 11.56
C SER A 154 -21.92 -22.51 10.75
N THR A 155 -20.94 -23.09 11.44
CA THR A 155 -20.01 -24.09 10.91
C THR A 155 -20.76 -25.29 10.33
N ASP A 156 -20.40 -25.76 9.15
CA ASP A 156 -21.00 -26.94 8.53
C ASP A 156 -20.39 -28.24 9.08
N THR A 157 -19.06 -28.29 9.20
CA THR A 157 -18.34 -29.46 9.71
C THR A 157 -17.21 -29.02 10.64
N LEU A 158 -16.97 -29.79 11.69
CA LEU A 158 -15.81 -29.67 12.60
C LEU A 158 -14.96 -30.92 12.53
N VAL A 159 -13.76 -30.79 11.94
CA VAL A 159 -12.82 -31.91 11.81
C VAL A 159 -11.97 -32.01 13.07
N GLY A 160 -11.98 -33.16 13.69
CA GLY A 160 -11.23 -33.49 14.92
C GLY A 160 -9.88 -34.14 14.63
N GLY A 161 -9.30 -34.69 15.67
CA GLY A 161 -7.94 -35.26 15.67
C GLY A 161 -6.95 -34.38 16.41
N PHE A 162 -7.28 -33.10 16.58
CA PHE A 162 -6.54 -32.11 17.36
C PHE A 162 -7.52 -31.11 17.99
N SER A 163 -7.02 -30.29 18.92
CA SER A 163 -7.81 -29.26 19.60
C SER A 163 -7.61 -27.85 19.00
N ARG A 164 -6.39 -27.54 18.58
CA ARG A 164 -5.99 -26.27 17.97
C ARG A 164 -4.83 -26.50 17.01
N ALA A 165 -4.65 -25.59 16.06
CA ALA A 165 -3.54 -25.60 15.13
C ALA A 165 -3.17 -24.16 14.76
N HIS A 166 -1.98 -23.98 14.21
CA HIS A 166 -1.46 -22.67 13.83
C HIS A 166 -1.91 -22.28 12.44
N ASN A 167 -1.50 -23.02 11.39
CA ASN A 167 -1.80 -22.72 9.99
C ASN A 167 -2.48 -23.90 9.28
N VAL A 168 -3.03 -23.64 8.10
CA VAL A 168 -3.66 -24.63 7.22
C VAL A 168 -3.26 -24.37 5.76
N VAL A 169 -2.90 -25.42 5.05
CA VAL A 169 -2.45 -25.37 3.66
C VAL A 169 -3.34 -26.28 2.81
N VAL A 170 -3.54 -25.94 1.55
CA VAL A 170 -4.41 -26.66 0.64
C VAL A 170 -3.69 -27.03 -0.65
N HIS A 171 -3.76 -28.29 -1.04
CA HIS A 171 -3.45 -28.74 -2.40
C HIS A 171 -4.77 -28.88 -3.17
N LYS A 172 -5.01 -27.92 -4.08
CA LYS A 172 -6.33 -27.79 -4.75
C LYS A 172 -6.66 -28.97 -5.66
N GLU A 173 -5.66 -29.46 -6.42
CA GLU A 173 -5.86 -30.51 -7.43
C GLU A 173 -6.23 -31.87 -6.81
N ASP A 174 -5.69 -32.20 -5.66
CA ASP A 174 -5.97 -33.46 -4.94
C ASP A 174 -7.04 -33.28 -3.85
N GLU A 175 -7.59 -32.07 -3.66
CA GLU A 175 -8.50 -31.73 -2.57
C GLU A 175 -7.96 -32.17 -1.20
N ARG A 176 -6.65 -31.93 -0.94
CA ARG A 176 -6.00 -32.24 0.32
C ARG A 176 -5.81 -30.99 1.17
N VAL A 177 -6.02 -31.16 2.47
CA VAL A 177 -5.80 -30.13 3.47
C VAL A 177 -4.72 -30.57 4.45
N TYR A 178 -3.73 -29.73 4.63
CA TYR A 178 -2.60 -29.93 5.53
C TYR A 178 -2.75 -28.98 6.72
N VAL A 179 -2.84 -29.51 7.91
CA VAL A 179 -2.94 -28.75 9.16
C VAL A 179 -1.55 -28.63 9.78
N CYS A 180 -1.05 -27.41 9.88
CA CYS A 180 0.29 -27.10 10.40
C CYS A 180 0.26 -26.77 11.88
N GLY A 181 1.23 -27.25 12.64
CA GLY A 181 1.37 -27.01 14.07
C GLY A 181 0.16 -27.46 14.92
N PRO A 182 -0.48 -28.62 14.64
CA PRO A 182 -1.59 -29.09 15.47
C PRO A 182 -1.08 -29.54 16.85
N ASN A 183 -1.79 -29.15 17.89
CA ASN A 183 -1.37 -29.50 19.27
C ASN A 183 -1.39 -30.99 19.63
N ALA A 184 -1.85 -31.80 18.71
CA ALA A 184 -1.84 -33.27 18.88
C ALA A 184 -0.47 -33.88 18.55
N ILE A 185 0.26 -33.26 17.63
CA ILE A 185 1.62 -33.61 17.22
C ILE A 185 2.38 -32.31 16.87
N GLU A 186 3.70 -32.35 16.95
CA GLU A 186 4.52 -31.33 16.32
C GLU A 186 4.65 -31.72 14.83
N GLY A 187 4.19 -30.84 13.89
CA GLY A 187 4.31 -31.12 12.44
C GLY A 187 3.02 -30.92 11.66
N LEU A 188 2.60 -31.94 10.90
CA LEU A 188 1.49 -31.91 9.95
C LEU A 188 0.47 -33.02 10.16
N LEU A 189 -0.82 -32.71 10.00
CA LEU A 189 -1.87 -33.69 9.75
C LEU A 189 -2.42 -33.46 8.32
N ILE A 190 -2.61 -34.55 7.56
CA ILE A 190 -3.05 -34.50 6.16
C ILE A 190 -4.43 -35.14 6.04
N TYR A 191 -5.39 -34.39 5.51
CA TYR A 191 -6.77 -34.82 5.32
C TYR A 191 -7.16 -34.83 3.85
N ASP A 192 -7.97 -35.82 3.48
CA ASP A 192 -8.72 -35.88 2.22
C ASP A 192 -10.02 -35.09 2.35
N PHE A 193 -10.24 -34.15 1.45
CA PHE A 193 -11.43 -33.27 1.39
C PHE A 193 -12.31 -33.53 0.17
N SER A 194 -12.09 -34.61 -0.56
CA SER A 194 -12.99 -35.02 -1.66
C SER A 194 -14.46 -35.15 -1.19
N GLU A 195 -14.67 -35.40 0.11
CA GLU A 195 -15.95 -35.31 0.79
C GLU A 195 -15.84 -34.33 1.98
N ALA A 196 -15.93 -33.02 1.72
CA ALA A 196 -15.77 -31.97 2.75
C ALA A 196 -16.71 -32.10 3.96
N GLY A 197 -17.86 -32.75 3.81
CA GLY A 197 -18.77 -33.08 4.92
C GLY A 197 -18.21 -34.17 5.88
N ASN A 198 -17.21 -34.94 5.45
CA ASN A 198 -16.63 -36.04 6.24
C ASN A 198 -15.15 -36.26 5.86
N PRO A 199 -14.26 -35.28 6.08
CA PRO A 199 -12.84 -35.40 5.72
C PRO A 199 -12.15 -36.55 6.44
N ALA A 200 -11.31 -37.30 5.72
CA ALA A 200 -10.59 -38.46 6.22
C ALA A 200 -9.12 -38.13 6.51
N LEU A 201 -8.61 -38.50 7.67
CA LEU A 201 -7.17 -38.40 7.96
C LEU A 201 -6.40 -39.41 7.10
N LEU A 202 -5.47 -38.94 6.26
CA LEU A 202 -4.64 -39.75 5.39
C LEU A 202 -3.29 -40.10 6.01
N GLY A 203 -2.69 -39.14 6.72
CA GLY A 203 -1.36 -39.31 7.29
C GLY A 203 -0.94 -38.14 8.16
N SER A 204 0.29 -38.24 8.67
CA SER A 204 0.91 -37.25 9.53
C SER A 204 2.43 -37.29 9.42
N TRP A 205 3.07 -36.12 9.66
CA TRP A 205 4.51 -36.02 9.81
C TRP A 205 4.83 -35.21 11.09
N SER A 206 5.89 -35.59 11.83
CA SER A 206 6.11 -35.04 13.18
C SER A 206 7.59 -34.93 13.57
N GLU A 207 8.48 -34.71 12.59
CA GLU A 207 9.92 -34.59 12.87
C GLU A 207 10.35 -33.19 13.28
N ALA A 208 9.50 -32.19 13.03
CA ALA A 208 9.68 -30.81 13.48
C ALA A 208 8.32 -30.11 13.63
N TYR A 209 8.30 -29.01 14.40
CA TYR A 209 7.19 -28.10 14.40
C TYR A 209 7.06 -27.44 13.02
N VAL A 210 5.88 -27.45 12.44
CA VAL A 210 5.60 -26.76 11.19
C VAL A 210 4.75 -25.54 11.51
N HIS A 211 5.33 -24.36 11.29
CA HIS A 211 4.62 -23.08 11.45
C HIS A 211 3.67 -22.82 10.30
N ASP A 212 4.22 -22.80 9.09
CA ASP A 212 3.48 -22.64 7.83
C ASP A 212 4.09 -23.51 6.72
N ALA A 213 3.41 -23.65 5.58
CA ALA A 213 3.93 -24.38 4.45
C ALA A 213 3.28 -23.95 3.12
N GLN A 214 3.95 -24.30 2.03
CA GLN A 214 3.35 -24.31 0.69
C GLN A 214 3.42 -25.74 0.14
N VAL A 215 2.36 -26.21 -0.53
CA VAL A 215 2.34 -27.50 -1.22
C VAL A 215 1.98 -27.30 -2.69
N VAL A 216 2.72 -27.98 -3.58
CA VAL A 216 2.55 -27.87 -5.03
C VAL A 216 2.59 -29.27 -5.69
N THR A 217 1.93 -29.42 -6.85
CA THR A 217 2.33 -30.45 -7.81
C THR A 217 3.59 -29.95 -8.50
N TYR A 218 4.72 -30.57 -8.20
CA TYR A 218 6.01 -30.08 -8.64
C TYR A 218 6.21 -30.20 -10.15
N ALA A 219 6.54 -29.10 -10.77
CA ALA A 219 6.86 -28.98 -12.19
C ALA A 219 8.14 -28.16 -12.44
N GLY A 220 8.92 -27.91 -11.39
CA GLY A 220 10.15 -27.15 -11.42
C GLY A 220 11.33 -27.88 -12.07
N PRO A 221 12.55 -27.33 -11.95
CA PRO A 221 13.73 -27.79 -12.69
C PRO A 221 14.23 -29.18 -12.25
N ASP A 222 14.02 -29.62 -11.03
CA ASP A 222 14.41 -30.94 -10.55
C ASP A 222 13.50 -32.04 -11.13
N THR A 223 13.87 -32.54 -12.29
CA THR A 223 13.07 -33.53 -13.04
C THR A 223 12.89 -34.88 -12.31
N ALA A 224 13.69 -35.19 -11.27
CA ALA A 224 13.53 -36.39 -10.47
C ALA A 224 12.22 -36.39 -9.66
N HIS A 225 11.71 -35.22 -9.37
CA HIS A 225 10.51 -35.01 -8.56
C HIS A 225 9.28 -34.52 -9.34
N THR A 226 9.37 -34.38 -10.67
CA THR A 226 8.25 -33.91 -11.52
C THR A 226 6.97 -34.73 -11.28
N GLY A 227 5.85 -34.02 -11.02
CA GLY A 227 4.53 -34.59 -10.76
C GLY A 227 4.32 -35.07 -9.32
N ARG A 228 5.33 -34.99 -8.48
CA ARG A 228 5.20 -35.29 -7.03
C ARG A 228 4.53 -34.12 -6.29
N ARG A 229 3.95 -34.41 -5.14
CA ARG A 229 3.46 -33.38 -4.23
C ARG A 229 4.59 -33.00 -3.30
N ILE A 230 5.16 -31.83 -3.56
CA ILE A 230 6.26 -31.29 -2.77
C ILE A 230 5.69 -30.23 -1.84
N LEU A 231 6.03 -30.35 -0.56
CA LEU A 231 5.65 -29.42 0.48
C LEU A 231 6.91 -28.79 1.06
N LEU A 232 6.93 -27.46 1.07
CA LEU A 232 7.97 -26.67 1.72
C LEU A 232 7.42 -26.21 3.07
N ALA A 233 7.97 -26.75 4.14
CA ALA A 233 7.53 -26.49 5.51
C ALA A 233 8.48 -25.51 6.19
N SER A 234 7.98 -24.37 6.64
CA SER A 234 8.69 -23.42 7.51
C SER A 234 8.59 -23.90 8.96
N CYS A 235 9.72 -24.18 9.58
CA CYS A 235 9.80 -24.96 10.83
C CYS A 235 10.39 -24.17 12.01
N SER A 236 10.29 -22.86 12.05
CA SER A 236 10.88 -21.95 13.04
C SER A 236 12.40 -21.80 12.97
N ASP A 237 13.14 -22.90 12.85
CA ASP A 237 14.61 -22.91 12.83
C ASP A 237 15.18 -23.10 11.42
N ASP A 238 14.40 -23.72 10.54
CA ASP A 238 14.76 -24.09 9.18
C ASP A 238 13.50 -24.15 8.29
N PHE A 239 13.68 -24.34 7.00
CA PHE A 239 12.61 -24.88 6.16
C PHE A 239 12.98 -26.29 5.66
N ARG A 240 11.95 -27.10 5.40
CA ARG A 240 12.13 -28.48 4.98
C ARG A 240 11.36 -28.76 3.71
N VAL A 241 12.01 -29.49 2.81
CA VAL A 241 11.39 -29.98 1.57
C VAL A 241 10.91 -31.38 1.79
N LEU A 242 9.61 -31.60 1.68
CA LEU A 242 8.97 -32.90 1.93
C LEU A 242 8.27 -33.40 0.67
N ASP A 243 8.50 -34.65 0.28
CA ASP A 243 7.66 -35.38 -0.67
C ASP A 243 6.46 -35.96 0.09
N VAL A 244 5.29 -35.39 -0.11
CA VAL A 244 4.01 -35.76 0.50
C VAL A 244 3.07 -36.46 -0.48
N THR A 245 3.60 -37.01 -1.56
CA THR A 245 2.84 -37.72 -2.61
C THR A 245 2.05 -38.88 -1.99
N ASP A 246 2.70 -39.67 -1.17
CA ASP A 246 2.04 -40.69 -0.33
C ASP A 246 1.94 -40.17 1.12
N PRO A 247 0.75 -39.74 1.59
CA PRO A 247 0.58 -39.26 2.95
C PRO A 247 0.92 -40.30 4.07
N ALA A 248 0.99 -41.60 3.71
CA ALA A 248 1.34 -42.65 4.65
C ALA A 248 2.86 -42.90 4.72
N ASP A 249 3.64 -42.39 3.76
CA ASP A 249 5.10 -42.54 3.65
C ASP A 249 5.75 -41.26 3.20
N ILE A 250 5.74 -40.23 4.04
CA ILE A 250 6.28 -38.90 3.77
C ILE A 250 7.81 -38.95 3.84
N VAL A 251 8.45 -38.46 2.77
CA VAL A 251 9.92 -38.47 2.66
C VAL A 251 10.44 -37.03 2.81
N GLN A 252 11.28 -36.78 3.79
CA GLN A 252 12.03 -35.52 3.86
C GLN A 252 13.20 -35.59 2.87
N LEU A 253 13.19 -34.68 1.87
CA LEU A 253 14.25 -34.57 0.86
C LEU A 253 15.43 -33.77 1.41
N SER A 254 15.16 -32.59 1.99
CA SER A 254 16.23 -31.71 2.50
C SER A 254 15.77 -30.84 3.67
N ILE A 255 16.77 -30.18 4.28
CA ILE A 255 16.64 -29.12 5.29
C ILE A 255 17.54 -27.97 4.87
N ALA A 256 17.02 -26.75 4.87
CA ALA A 256 17.80 -25.54 4.61
C ALA A 256 17.24 -24.34 5.39
N GLY A 257 18.00 -23.25 5.44
CA GLY A 257 17.60 -22.01 6.09
C GLY A 257 18.77 -21.04 6.13
N PRO A 258 18.54 -19.75 6.43
CA PRO A 258 19.60 -18.82 6.72
C PRO A 258 20.29 -19.17 8.05
N ASP A 259 21.57 -18.75 8.21
CA ASP A 259 22.32 -18.88 9.46
C ASP A 259 23.21 -17.62 9.61
N PRO A 260 22.97 -16.78 10.60
CA PRO A 260 22.00 -16.91 11.69
C PRO A 260 20.54 -16.64 11.27
N TYR A 261 19.57 -17.09 12.07
CA TYR A 261 18.15 -16.90 11.90
C TYR A 261 17.51 -16.34 13.19
N GLY A 262 16.30 -15.80 13.07
CA GLY A 262 15.42 -15.42 14.19
C GLY A 262 14.28 -16.42 14.37
N TYR A 263 13.32 -16.43 13.43
CA TYR A 263 12.19 -17.34 13.41
C TYR A 263 11.70 -17.56 11.98
N ILE A 264 12.07 -18.67 11.36
CA ILE A 264 11.65 -19.02 10.00
C ILE A 264 10.14 -19.20 9.97
N HIS A 265 9.49 -18.22 9.33
CA HIS A 265 8.05 -18.01 9.45
C HIS A 265 7.26 -18.62 8.30
N GLN A 266 7.45 -18.10 7.08
CA GLN A 266 6.68 -18.45 5.90
C GLN A 266 7.52 -18.24 4.65
N GLY A 267 7.26 -19.02 3.60
CA GLY A 267 7.90 -18.82 2.31
C GLY A 267 7.01 -19.27 1.15
N TRP A 268 7.34 -18.79 -0.05
CA TRP A 268 6.56 -19.08 -1.25
C TRP A 268 7.47 -19.26 -2.47
N LEU A 269 7.12 -20.22 -3.35
CA LEU A 269 7.84 -20.50 -4.59
C LEU A 269 7.56 -19.45 -5.66
N SER A 270 8.54 -19.19 -6.53
CA SER A 270 8.32 -18.56 -7.82
C SER A 270 7.40 -19.41 -8.70
N GLU A 271 6.80 -18.80 -9.72
CA GLU A 271 5.87 -19.48 -10.64
C GLU A 271 6.52 -20.68 -11.36
N ASP A 272 7.83 -20.61 -11.67
CA ASP A 272 8.60 -21.70 -12.27
C ASP A 272 9.05 -22.76 -11.25
N GLN A 273 8.68 -22.59 -9.97
CA GLN A 273 9.00 -23.48 -8.86
C GLN A 273 10.50 -23.73 -8.63
N ARG A 274 11.35 -22.81 -9.10
CA ARG A 274 12.79 -22.90 -8.90
C ARG A 274 13.25 -22.12 -7.67
N PHE A 275 12.70 -20.92 -7.45
CA PHE A 275 13.16 -20.04 -6.38
C PHE A 275 12.15 -20.03 -5.23
N PHE A 276 12.67 -20.07 -4.02
CA PHE A 276 11.87 -19.98 -2.80
C PHE A 276 12.22 -18.71 -2.05
N PHE A 277 11.22 -17.84 -1.89
CA PHE A 277 11.33 -16.61 -1.11
C PHE A 277 10.90 -16.94 0.32
N LEU A 278 11.74 -16.60 1.29
CA LEU A 278 11.57 -16.99 2.68
C LEU A 278 11.64 -15.76 3.57
N GLY A 279 10.70 -15.63 4.51
CA GLY A 279 10.65 -14.66 5.57
C GLY A 279 11.07 -15.23 6.92
N ASP A 280 11.71 -14.40 7.74
CA ASP A 280 12.10 -14.69 9.11
C ASP A 280 11.51 -13.62 10.04
N GLU A 281 10.37 -13.91 10.65
CA GLU A 281 9.51 -12.94 11.37
C GLU A 281 10.23 -12.21 12.51
N SER A 282 11.31 -12.72 13.03
CA SER A 282 11.92 -12.16 14.23
C SER A 282 13.40 -11.79 14.12
N ASP A 283 14.01 -11.89 12.96
CA ASP A 283 15.43 -11.59 12.78
C ASP A 283 15.75 -10.09 12.97
N GLU A 284 14.85 -9.15 12.59
CA GLU A 284 14.98 -7.73 12.91
C GLU A 284 14.81 -7.50 14.41
N SER A 285 13.80 -8.08 15.03
CA SER A 285 13.50 -7.87 16.45
C SER A 285 14.55 -8.48 17.38
N SER A 286 15.19 -9.55 16.94
CA SER A 286 16.29 -10.21 17.64
C SER A 286 17.67 -9.60 17.33
N GLY A 287 17.74 -8.72 16.31
CA GLY A 287 18.97 -8.05 15.88
C GLY A 287 19.92 -8.93 15.07
N VAL A 288 19.42 -9.99 14.44
CA VAL A 288 20.13 -10.81 13.46
C VAL A 288 20.41 -9.98 12.21
N VAL A 289 19.43 -9.22 11.75
CA VAL A 289 19.54 -8.25 10.67
C VAL A 289 19.19 -6.84 11.16
N SER A 290 19.45 -5.82 10.36
CA SER A 290 19.19 -4.42 10.71
C SER A 290 18.01 -3.82 9.94
N GLU A 291 17.46 -4.56 9.00
CA GLU A 291 16.36 -4.16 8.12
C GLU A 291 15.55 -5.38 7.73
N THR A 292 14.27 -5.16 7.39
CA THR A 292 13.36 -6.19 6.85
C THR A 292 14.03 -6.94 5.72
N THR A 293 14.11 -8.27 5.81
CA THR A 293 14.96 -9.06 4.92
C THR A 293 14.23 -10.28 4.34
N THR A 294 14.17 -10.37 3.02
CA THR A 294 13.68 -11.56 2.31
C THR A 294 14.84 -12.41 1.82
N TYR A 295 14.87 -13.66 2.21
CA TYR A 295 15.88 -14.63 1.80
C TYR A 295 15.47 -15.35 0.52
N ILE A 296 16.43 -15.62 -0.37
CA ILE A 296 16.19 -16.25 -1.67
C ILE A 296 17.00 -17.53 -1.77
N PHE A 297 16.29 -18.63 -1.94
CA PHE A 297 16.88 -19.96 -2.15
C PHE A 297 16.64 -20.43 -3.57
N ASP A 298 17.67 -21.03 -4.20
CA ASP A 298 17.56 -21.75 -5.46
C ASP A 298 17.28 -23.23 -5.16
N LEU A 299 16.17 -23.72 -5.67
CA LEU A 299 15.70 -25.11 -5.54
C LEU A 299 15.85 -25.87 -6.88
N GLU A 300 16.89 -25.56 -7.68
CA GLU A 300 17.23 -26.35 -8.88
C GLU A 300 17.43 -27.84 -8.52
N ASP A 301 17.85 -28.14 -7.30
CA ASP A 301 17.98 -29.46 -6.71
C ASP A 301 17.23 -29.46 -5.36
N LEU A 302 16.09 -30.14 -5.28
CA LEU A 302 15.25 -30.22 -4.07
C LEU A 302 15.94 -30.97 -2.93
N ASP A 303 16.91 -31.85 -3.22
CA ASP A 303 17.70 -32.55 -2.22
C ASP A 303 18.80 -31.66 -1.62
N ASN A 304 19.09 -30.49 -2.25
CA ASN A 304 20.18 -29.59 -1.86
C ASN A 304 19.89 -28.11 -2.14
N PRO A 305 18.87 -27.49 -1.52
CA PRO A 305 18.54 -26.07 -1.66
C PRO A 305 19.73 -25.16 -1.37
N GLN A 306 19.93 -24.12 -2.19
CA GLN A 306 21.05 -23.20 -2.04
C GLN A 306 20.55 -21.80 -1.67
N TRP A 307 21.02 -21.23 -0.55
CA TRP A 307 20.83 -19.81 -0.27
C TRP A 307 21.71 -18.99 -1.24
N ILE A 308 21.10 -18.25 -2.14
CA ILE A 308 21.79 -17.53 -3.20
C ILE A 308 21.89 -16.03 -2.98
N SER A 309 20.92 -15.44 -2.29
CA SER A 309 20.86 -14.00 -2.03
C SER A 309 19.89 -13.69 -0.89
N SER A 310 19.94 -12.43 -0.44
CA SER A 310 18.91 -11.80 0.40
C SER A 310 18.63 -10.39 -0.10
N TYR A 311 17.41 -9.92 0.11
CA TYR A 311 16.96 -8.59 -0.26
C TYR A 311 16.60 -7.79 0.99
N GLY A 312 17.31 -6.68 1.24
CA GLY A 312 16.99 -5.73 2.29
C GLY A 312 16.03 -4.66 1.79
N HIS A 313 14.96 -4.42 2.53
CA HIS A 313 13.88 -3.50 2.14
C HIS A 313 14.18 -2.03 2.43
N GLY A 314 15.27 -1.73 3.16
CA GLY A 314 15.58 -0.38 3.63
C GLY A 314 14.65 0.12 4.75
N THR A 315 13.81 -0.75 5.30
CA THR A 315 12.87 -0.48 6.41
C THR A 315 13.16 -1.43 7.57
N GLN A 316 12.47 -1.30 8.69
CA GLN A 316 12.77 -2.04 9.93
C GLN A 316 11.58 -2.80 10.50
N GLY A 317 10.45 -2.87 9.78
CA GLY A 317 9.31 -3.68 10.19
C GLY A 317 9.68 -5.16 10.16
N ALA A 318 9.08 -5.96 11.03
CA ALA A 318 9.19 -7.40 10.92
C ALA A 318 8.48 -7.88 9.64
N ASP A 319 9.07 -8.81 8.91
CA ASP A 319 8.40 -9.44 7.77
C ASP A 319 7.36 -10.47 8.26
N HIS A 320 6.39 -10.80 7.41
CA HIS A 320 5.36 -11.77 7.75
C HIS A 320 4.96 -12.60 6.52
N ASN A 321 3.73 -12.48 6.02
CA ASN A 321 3.25 -13.34 4.94
C ASN A 321 3.59 -12.81 3.56
N LEU A 322 4.12 -13.67 2.70
CA LEU A 322 4.43 -13.35 1.31
C LEU A 322 3.80 -14.35 0.34
N TYR A 323 3.46 -13.88 -0.85
CA TYR A 323 2.88 -14.69 -1.92
C TYR A 323 3.44 -14.23 -3.28
N THR A 324 3.58 -15.15 -4.22
CA THR A 324 4.00 -14.83 -5.59
C THR A 324 2.83 -14.86 -6.56
N ARG A 325 2.85 -13.94 -7.51
CA ARG A 325 1.96 -13.96 -8.68
C ARG A 325 2.72 -13.45 -9.90
N GLY A 326 2.90 -14.32 -10.90
CA GLY A 326 3.80 -14.03 -12.00
C GLY A 326 5.23 -13.79 -11.53
N HIS A 327 5.82 -12.69 -11.94
CA HIS A 327 7.16 -12.28 -11.51
C HIS A 327 7.15 -11.31 -10.31
N PHE A 328 6.03 -11.19 -9.62
CA PHE A 328 5.89 -10.36 -8.45
C PHE A 328 5.88 -11.16 -7.15
N VAL A 329 6.48 -10.58 -6.11
CA VAL A 329 6.40 -11.04 -4.73
C VAL A 329 5.64 -9.99 -3.94
N HIS A 330 4.48 -10.36 -3.40
CA HIS A 330 3.62 -9.55 -2.57
C HIS A 330 3.88 -9.87 -1.10
N GLN A 331 4.24 -8.89 -0.30
CA GLN A 331 4.61 -9.07 1.10
C GLN A 331 3.76 -8.22 2.03
N SER A 332 3.42 -8.76 3.18
CA SER A 332 2.84 -8.05 4.30
C SER A 332 3.87 -8.04 5.42
N ASN A 333 4.37 -6.85 5.79
CA ASN A 333 5.52 -6.68 6.68
C ASN A 333 5.12 -5.85 7.90
N TYR A 334 4.06 -6.26 8.60
CA TYR A 334 3.53 -5.61 9.81
C TYR A 334 3.54 -4.08 9.72
N ALA A 335 4.41 -3.42 10.51
CA ALA A 335 4.51 -1.95 10.58
C ALA A 335 4.92 -1.27 9.27
N ASP A 336 5.53 -2.00 8.34
CA ASP A 336 5.93 -1.50 7.03
C ASP A 336 4.83 -1.66 5.95
N GLY A 337 3.67 -2.20 6.32
CA GLY A 337 2.52 -2.36 5.45
C GLY A 337 2.72 -3.43 4.36
N TRP A 338 2.02 -3.26 3.25
CA TRP A 338 2.15 -4.12 2.08
C TRP A 338 3.24 -3.60 1.13
N ARG A 339 4.00 -4.55 0.54
CA ARG A 339 5.08 -4.26 -0.42
C ARG A 339 5.02 -5.17 -1.62
N LEU A 340 5.41 -4.62 -2.76
CA LEU A 340 5.53 -5.35 -4.01
C LEU A 340 6.95 -5.30 -4.51
N LEU A 341 7.50 -6.47 -4.79
CA LEU A 341 8.80 -6.62 -5.43
C LEU A 341 8.63 -7.30 -6.78
N THR A 342 9.46 -6.91 -7.76
CA THR A 342 9.65 -7.73 -8.97
C THR A 342 10.81 -8.68 -8.76
N PHE A 343 10.65 -9.90 -9.26
CA PHE A 343 11.69 -10.90 -9.31
C PHE A 343 12.19 -11.10 -10.76
N ASP A 344 13.49 -10.93 -10.97
CA ASP A 344 14.16 -11.16 -12.24
C ASP A 344 15.43 -12.00 -12.04
N PRO A 345 15.40 -13.31 -12.35
CA PRO A 345 16.56 -14.18 -12.19
C PRO A 345 17.71 -13.85 -13.15
N GLY A 346 17.49 -13.01 -14.17
CA GLY A 346 18.51 -12.50 -15.08
C GLY A 346 19.23 -11.25 -14.59
N SER A 347 18.71 -10.60 -13.53
CA SER A 347 19.26 -9.40 -12.94
C SER A 347 20.28 -9.72 -11.83
N PRO A 348 21.36 -8.93 -11.68
CA PRO A 348 22.23 -9.04 -10.50
C PRO A 348 21.49 -8.73 -9.19
N ASP A 349 20.49 -7.88 -9.24
CA ASP A 349 19.58 -7.58 -8.13
C ASP A 349 18.28 -8.37 -8.36
N LEU A 350 18.22 -9.59 -7.83
CA LEU A 350 17.14 -10.56 -8.07
C LEU A 350 15.75 -10.01 -7.72
N LEU A 351 15.66 -9.19 -6.66
CA LEU A 351 14.44 -8.52 -6.24
C LEU A 351 14.59 -7.00 -6.32
N GLN A 352 13.53 -6.29 -6.70
CA GLN A 352 13.47 -4.84 -6.75
C GLN A 352 12.11 -4.34 -6.25
N ALA A 353 12.10 -3.32 -5.37
CA ALA A 353 10.86 -2.67 -4.93
C ALA A 353 10.16 -1.97 -6.10
N LYS A 354 8.85 -2.13 -6.19
CA LYS A 354 8.01 -1.52 -7.23
C LYS A 354 6.84 -0.71 -6.68
N ALA A 355 6.22 -1.21 -5.62
CA ALA A 355 5.11 -0.52 -4.99
C ALA A 355 5.09 -0.75 -3.49
N HIS A 356 4.45 0.15 -2.75
CA HIS A 356 4.15 -0.07 -1.34
C HIS A 356 2.87 0.63 -0.93
N PHE A 357 2.25 0.12 0.13
CA PHE A 357 1.11 0.74 0.79
C PHE A 357 1.25 0.51 2.31
N ASP A 358 1.50 1.59 3.04
CA ASP A 358 1.66 1.54 4.49
C ASP A 358 0.29 1.60 5.17
N THR A 359 -0.13 0.47 5.74
CA THR A 359 -1.41 0.34 6.43
C THR A 359 -1.36 0.84 7.88
N ARG A 360 -0.14 1.17 8.39
CA ARG A 360 0.09 1.51 9.80
C ARG A 360 1.12 2.63 9.99
N PRO A 361 0.92 3.82 9.42
CA PRO A 361 1.92 4.90 9.37
C PRO A 361 2.28 5.49 10.74
N ASP A 362 1.55 5.18 11.80
CA ASP A 362 1.80 5.61 13.17
C ASP A 362 2.76 4.67 13.95
N VAL A 363 3.17 3.55 13.35
CA VAL A 363 4.08 2.56 13.96
C VAL A 363 5.31 2.41 13.07
N SER A 364 6.46 2.15 13.67
CA SER A 364 7.73 1.92 12.96
C SER A 364 8.64 0.97 13.74
N GLY A 365 9.66 0.44 13.06
CA GLY A 365 10.61 -0.52 13.63
C GLY A 365 10.06 -1.94 13.71
N PRO A 366 10.75 -2.89 14.36
CA PRO A 366 10.42 -4.30 14.37
C PRO A 366 9.20 -4.60 15.27
N SER A 367 8.06 -4.02 14.91
CA SER A 367 6.78 -4.19 15.59
C SER A 367 5.96 -5.25 14.88
N PHE A 368 5.23 -6.06 15.65
CA PHE A 368 4.25 -7.03 15.15
C PHE A 368 2.82 -6.43 15.06
N ASP A 369 2.69 -5.12 15.04
CA ASP A 369 1.44 -4.39 14.74
C ASP A 369 1.43 -3.97 13.28
N GLY A 370 0.30 -4.13 12.56
CA GLY A 370 0.16 -3.67 11.18
C GLY A 370 -0.34 -4.74 10.21
N SER A 371 0.19 -4.76 8.99
CA SER A 371 -0.21 -5.66 7.92
C SER A 371 0.14 -7.12 8.23
N TRP A 372 -0.89 -7.98 8.31
CA TRP A 372 -0.72 -9.41 8.63
C TRP A 372 -0.56 -10.28 7.39
N SER A 373 -1.43 -10.10 6.41
CA SER A 373 -1.48 -10.95 5.22
C SER A 373 -2.07 -10.22 4.02
N ASN A 374 -1.88 -10.79 2.83
CA ASN A 374 -2.47 -10.28 1.61
C ASN A 374 -2.97 -11.41 0.71
N TYR A 375 -3.90 -11.08 -0.19
CA TYR A 375 -4.38 -11.99 -1.21
C TYR A 375 -4.34 -11.31 -2.59
N PRO A 376 -3.36 -11.65 -3.42
CA PRO A 376 -3.15 -10.98 -4.71
C PRO A 376 -3.81 -11.71 -5.90
N TYR A 377 -4.66 -12.72 -5.69
CA TYR A 377 -5.06 -13.65 -6.75
C TYR A 377 -6.45 -13.39 -7.35
N PHE A 378 -7.13 -12.30 -6.99
CA PHE A 378 -8.40 -11.96 -7.64
C PHE A 378 -8.20 -11.66 -9.11
N ASP A 379 -9.12 -12.16 -9.95
CA ASP A 379 -9.09 -11.91 -11.40
C ASP A 379 -9.34 -10.45 -11.77
N SER A 380 -10.04 -9.70 -10.90
CA SER A 380 -10.23 -8.26 -11.02
C SER A 380 -8.92 -7.44 -10.89
N GLY A 381 -7.82 -8.07 -10.43
CA GLY A 381 -6.58 -7.37 -10.08
C GLY A 381 -6.61 -6.71 -8.70
N THR A 382 -7.74 -6.79 -7.99
CA THR A 382 -7.83 -6.34 -6.60
C THR A 382 -6.89 -7.14 -5.71
N ILE A 383 -6.13 -6.46 -4.88
CA ILE A 383 -5.28 -7.05 -3.84
C ILE A 383 -5.92 -6.73 -2.49
N ALA A 384 -6.26 -7.76 -1.74
CA ALA A 384 -6.76 -7.60 -0.39
C ALA A 384 -5.60 -7.64 0.61
N VAL A 385 -5.55 -6.68 1.54
CA VAL A 385 -4.52 -6.59 2.58
C VAL A 385 -5.20 -6.48 3.94
N SER A 386 -4.87 -7.38 4.86
CA SER A 386 -5.34 -7.30 6.25
C SER A 386 -4.38 -6.53 7.13
N ASP A 387 -4.92 -5.63 7.95
CA ASP A 387 -4.21 -4.96 9.02
C ASP A 387 -4.90 -5.23 10.36
N GLN A 388 -4.10 -5.58 11.36
CA GLN A 388 -4.61 -6.00 12.66
C GLN A 388 -5.52 -4.95 13.33
N GLN A 389 -5.22 -3.68 13.17
CA GLN A 389 -5.88 -2.58 13.86
C GLN A 389 -6.75 -1.73 12.93
N ASN A 390 -6.38 -1.62 11.66
CA ASN A 390 -7.05 -0.75 10.70
C ASN A 390 -8.06 -1.49 9.79
N GLY A 391 -8.01 -2.83 9.74
CA GLY A 391 -9.03 -3.63 9.06
C GLY A 391 -8.59 -4.13 7.68
N LEU A 392 -9.48 -4.08 6.69
CA LEU A 392 -9.24 -4.60 5.34
C LEU A 392 -9.03 -3.46 4.37
N PHE A 393 -7.90 -3.46 3.68
CA PHE A 393 -7.63 -2.58 2.55
C PHE A 393 -7.77 -3.35 1.24
N LEU A 394 -8.39 -2.73 0.25
CA LEU A 394 -8.50 -3.22 -1.11
C LEU A 394 -7.69 -2.26 -1.99
N ILE A 395 -6.61 -2.75 -2.54
CA ILE A 395 -5.67 -1.93 -3.31
C ILE A 395 -5.47 -2.52 -4.71
N ARG A 396 -4.92 -1.71 -5.60
CA ARG A 396 -4.49 -2.12 -6.94
C ARG A 396 -3.16 -1.43 -7.27
N THR A 397 -2.31 -2.09 -8.05
CA THR A 397 -1.09 -1.48 -8.56
C THR A 397 -1.40 -0.52 -9.70
N GLN A 398 -0.71 0.62 -9.71
CA GLN A 398 -0.84 1.64 -10.77
C GLN A 398 0.19 1.42 -11.90
N PHE A 399 0.28 0.21 -12.43
CA PHE A 399 1.14 -0.12 -13.58
C PHE A 399 0.39 -0.13 -14.91
N MET A 400 -0.92 0.02 -14.85
CA MET A 400 -1.81 0.10 -16.00
C MET A 400 -2.89 1.13 -15.70
N THR A 401 -3.12 2.01 -16.65
CA THR A 401 -4.28 2.90 -16.67
C THR A 401 -5.01 2.72 -17.99
N ALA A 402 -6.32 2.70 -17.96
CA ALA A 402 -7.15 2.63 -19.13
C ALA A 402 -8.06 3.87 -19.17
N TRP A 403 -8.00 4.61 -20.26
CA TRP A 403 -8.80 5.80 -20.48
C TRP A 403 -9.62 5.67 -21.79
N PRO A 404 -10.85 6.13 -21.86
CA PRO A 404 -11.61 6.78 -20.79
C PRO A 404 -12.11 5.77 -19.78
N GLY A 405 -12.01 6.07 -18.48
CA GLY A 405 -12.56 5.27 -17.39
C GLY A 405 -14.07 5.20 -17.40
N PHE A 406 -14.72 6.10 -18.12
CA PHE A 406 -16.17 6.14 -18.35
C PHE A 406 -16.45 6.48 -19.81
N SER A 407 -17.31 5.70 -20.46
CA SER A 407 -17.71 5.92 -21.85
C SER A 407 -19.13 5.44 -22.06
N ALA A 408 -19.92 6.23 -22.82
CA ALA A 408 -21.23 5.83 -23.31
C ALA A 408 -21.12 5.43 -24.78
N VAL A 409 -21.55 4.22 -25.09
CA VAL A 409 -21.54 3.67 -26.46
C VAL A 409 -22.89 3.15 -26.88
N CYS A 410 -23.16 3.13 -28.17
CA CYS A 410 -24.30 2.45 -28.70
C CYS A 410 -24.07 0.94 -28.83
N PRO A 411 -25.12 0.11 -28.81
CA PRO A 411 -24.98 -1.36 -28.78
C PRO A 411 -24.10 -2.00 -29.85
N SER A 412 -23.87 -1.34 -30.98
CA SER A 412 -23.06 -1.84 -32.09
C SER A 412 -21.80 -1.00 -32.36
N ASP A 413 -21.49 -0.07 -31.51
CA ASP A 413 -20.32 0.82 -31.69
C ASP A 413 -19.00 0.10 -31.44
N THR A 414 -17.93 0.74 -31.92
CA THR A 414 -16.56 0.39 -31.53
C THR A 414 -16.18 1.21 -30.32
N LEU A 415 -15.85 0.53 -29.24
CA LEU A 415 -15.30 1.20 -28.05
C LEU A 415 -13.81 1.48 -28.28
N HIS A 416 -13.42 2.73 -28.15
CA HIS A 416 -12.03 3.16 -28.20
C HIS A 416 -11.52 3.41 -26.81
N LEU A 417 -10.38 2.81 -26.46
CA LEU A 417 -9.71 2.97 -25.18
C LEU A 417 -8.25 3.35 -25.40
N HIS A 418 -7.78 4.30 -24.64
CA HIS A 418 -6.35 4.51 -24.45
C HIS A 418 -5.88 3.63 -23.29
N LEU A 419 -4.75 2.99 -23.45
CA LEU A 419 -4.16 2.09 -22.46
C LEU A 419 -2.70 2.49 -22.27
N THR A 420 -2.34 2.87 -21.08
CA THR A 420 -0.95 3.11 -20.68
C THR A 420 -0.44 1.94 -19.85
N LEU A 421 0.69 1.39 -20.22
CA LEU A 421 1.34 0.26 -19.55
C LEU A 421 2.74 0.67 -19.10
N ASP A 422 2.99 0.54 -17.79
CA ASP A 422 4.28 0.80 -17.17
C ASP A 422 5.38 -0.17 -17.65
N GLU A 423 6.65 0.21 -17.50
CA GLU A 423 7.82 -0.62 -17.81
C GLU A 423 7.85 -1.96 -17.04
N CYS A 424 7.13 -2.05 -15.92
CA CYS A 424 6.99 -3.29 -15.14
C CYS A 424 6.11 -4.34 -15.85
N VAL A 425 5.28 -3.92 -16.81
CA VAL A 425 4.43 -4.80 -17.60
C VAL A 425 5.22 -5.32 -18.80
N GLN A 426 5.54 -6.59 -18.83
CA GLN A 426 6.38 -7.17 -19.89
C GLN A 426 5.55 -7.93 -20.92
N GLY A 427 5.89 -7.81 -22.19
CA GLY A 427 5.15 -8.39 -23.31
C GLY A 427 5.87 -9.49 -24.08
N PRO A 428 5.18 -10.19 -25.01
CA PRO A 428 3.87 -9.82 -25.57
C PRO A 428 2.71 -10.07 -24.61
N LEU A 429 1.75 -9.17 -24.60
CA LEU A 429 0.60 -9.17 -23.71
C LEU A 429 -0.69 -9.42 -24.49
N SER A 430 -1.64 -10.11 -23.89
CA SER A 430 -2.98 -10.30 -24.43
C SER A 430 -3.98 -9.44 -23.69
N VAL A 431 -4.80 -8.71 -24.43
CA VAL A 431 -5.86 -7.88 -23.85
C VAL A 431 -7.17 -8.68 -23.87
N HIS A 432 -7.86 -8.71 -22.75
CA HIS A 432 -9.10 -9.43 -22.57
C HIS A 432 -10.20 -8.46 -22.17
N VAL A 433 -11.35 -8.59 -22.83
CA VAL A 433 -12.56 -7.88 -22.45
C VAL A 433 -13.66 -8.92 -22.23
N PRO A 434 -14.44 -8.79 -21.15
CA PRO A 434 -15.51 -9.74 -20.89
C PRO A 434 -16.62 -9.62 -21.95
N ASP A 435 -17.08 -10.76 -22.46
CA ASP A 435 -18.21 -10.86 -23.38
C ASP A 435 -19.56 -11.12 -22.65
N GLY A 436 -19.60 -10.80 -21.37
CA GLY A 436 -20.73 -11.05 -20.48
C GLY A 436 -20.71 -12.39 -19.76
N VAL A 437 -19.90 -13.36 -20.20
CA VAL A 437 -19.76 -14.68 -19.57
C VAL A 437 -18.33 -15.22 -19.64
N SER A 438 -17.54 -14.84 -20.63
CA SER A 438 -16.16 -15.27 -20.82
C SER A 438 -15.26 -14.12 -21.28
N TRP A 439 -13.95 -14.27 -21.05
CA TRP A 439 -12.96 -13.33 -21.55
C TRP A 439 -12.67 -13.61 -23.02
N ALA A 440 -12.69 -12.58 -23.86
CA ALA A 440 -12.26 -12.67 -25.25
C ALA A 440 -10.92 -11.94 -25.41
N SER A 441 -9.93 -12.63 -25.99
CA SER A 441 -8.68 -11.98 -26.38
C SER A 441 -8.92 -11.12 -27.62
N ILE A 442 -8.61 -9.84 -27.52
CA ILE A 442 -8.91 -8.88 -28.59
C ILE A 442 -7.63 -8.52 -29.36
N ASP A 443 -6.53 -8.30 -28.65
CA ASP A 443 -5.29 -7.84 -29.26
C ASP A 443 -4.06 -8.40 -28.58
N SER A 444 -2.90 -8.24 -29.19
CA SER A 444 -1.61 -8.64 -28.66
C SER A 444 -0.68 -7.43 -28.67
N LEU A 445 -0.35 -6.92 -27.49
CA LEU A 445 0.54 -5.79 -27.30
C LEU A 445 1.99 -6.26 -27.19
N PRO A 446 2.96 -5.56 -27.79
CA PRO A 446 4.36 -5.97 -27.72
C PRO A 446 5.07 -5.67 -26.40
N GLY A 447 4.48 -4.89 -25.51
CA GLY A 447 5.05 -4.54 -24.21
C GLY A 447 4.58 -3.19 -23.66
N PRO A 448 5.35 -2.59 -22.76
CA PRO A 448 5.04 -1.30 -22.13
C PRO A 448 4.88 -0.18 -23.15
N GLY A 449 4.18 0.88 -22.76
CA GLY A 449 3.93 2.08 -23.54
C GLY A 449 2.46 2.43 -23.64
N GLU A 450 2.16 3.40 -24.49
CA GLU A 450 0.80 3.85 -24.76
C GLU A 450 0.21 3.11 -25.95
N TRP A 451 -1.05 2.72 -25.83
CA TRP A 451 -1.75 1.91 -26.81
C TRP A 451 -3.17 2.42 -27.01
N GLU A 452 -3.58 2.44 -28.26
CA GLU A 452 -4.98 2.69 -28.61
C GLU A 452 -5.65 1.36 -28.97
N LEU A 453 -6.73 1.01 -28.27
CA LEU A 453 -7.50 -0.21 -28.48
C LEU A 453 -8.86 0.13 -29.06
N ALA A 454 -9.20 -0.48 -30.18
CA ALA A 454 -10.51 -0.42 -30.80
C ALA A 454 -11.24 -1.76 -30.62
N ILE A 455 -12.24 -1.79 -29.77
CA ILE A 455 -13.01 -2.98 -29.45
C ILE A 455 -14.30 -2.97 -30.26
N ALA A 456 -14.37 -3.77 -31.30
CA ALA A 456 -15.50 -3.85 -32.21
C ALA A 456 -16.10 -5.26 -32.29
N GLY A 457 -17.31 -5.36 -32.77
CA GLY A 457 -17.97 -6.64 -33.07
C GLY A 457 -18.67 -7.31 -31.89
N PHE A 458 -18.86 -6.57 -30.81
CA PHE A 458 -19.70 -6.96 -29.67
C PHE A 458 -21.06 -6.29 -29.77
N GLU A 459 -22.11 -7.02 -29.42
CA GLU A 459 -23.38 -6.38 -29.07
C GLU A 459 -23.33 -6.03 -27.59
N TRP A 460 -22.98 -4.77 -27.32
CA TRP A 460 -22.89 -4.26 -25.97
C TRP A 460 -24.28 -4.30 -25.31
N THR A 461 -24.38 -4.99 -24.20
CA THR A 461 -25.54 -4.92 -23.30
C THR A 461 -25.19 -4.04 -22.14
N ASP A 462 -26.17 -3.43 -21.50
CA ASP A 462 -25.98 -2.54 -20.36
C ASP A 462 -25.00 -3.15 -19.34
N MET A 463 -23.74 -2.71 -19.40
CA MET A 463 -22.64 -3.23 -18.60
C MET A 463 -22.12 -2.13 -17.69
N ARG A 464 -22.35 -2.29 -16.40
CA ARG A 464 -21.77 -1.42 -15.39
C ARG A 464 -20.49 -2.05 -14.85
N GLY A 465 -19.37 -1.40 -15.13
CA GLY A 465 -18.05 -1.85 -14.67
C GLY A 465 -17.51 -3.02 -15.50
N VAL A 466 -16.85 -2.72 -16.60
CA VAL A 466 -16.09 -3.68 -17.40
C VAL A 466 -14.67 -3.71 -16.87
N THR A 467 -14.18 -4.87 -16.44
CA THR A 467 -12.78 -5.02 -16.09
C THR A 467 -11.97 -5.30 -17.34
N LEU A 468 -11.13 -4.37 -17.74
CA LEU A 468 -10.13 -4.60 -18.76
C LEU A 468 -8.96 -5.38 -18.15
N ARG A 469 -8.58 -6.47 -18.75
CA ARG A 469 -7.50 -7.33 -18.26
C ARG A 469 -6.41 -7.46 -19.31
N VAL A 470 -5.18 -7.18 -18.92
CA VAL A 470 -3.98 -7.41 -19.72
C VAL A 470 -3.19 -8.55 -19.12
N GLU A 471 -2.93 -9.57 -19.88
CA GLU A 471 -2.26 -10.80 -19.44
C GLU A 471 -1.01 -11.07 -20.26
N GLY A 472 0.10 -11.35 -19.61
CA GLY A 472 1.32 -11.81 -20.25
C GLY A 472 2.32 -12.37 -19.25
N GLN A 473 3.00 -13.47 -19.61
CA GLN A 473 4.03 -14.11 -18.77
C GLN A 473 3.57 -14.44 -17.34
N GLY A 474 2.31 -14.86 -17.17
CA GLY A 474 1.72 -15.18 -15.87
C GLY A 474 1.29 -13.98 -15.03
N VAL A 475 1.45 -12.77 -15.56
CA VAL A 475 1.03 -11.53 -14.87
C VAL A 475 -0.31 -11.08 -15.42
N VAL A 476 -1.18 -10.66 -14.52
CA VAL A 476 -2.47 -10.06 -14.83
C VAL A 476 -2.47 -8.64 -14.31
N HIS A 477 -2.66 -7.69 -15.20
CA HIS A 477 -2.96 -6.31 -14.87
C HIS A 477 -4.41 -6.05 -15.26
N ALA A 478 -5.19 -5.45 -14.38
CA ALA A 478 -6.59 -5.18 -14.62
C ALA A 478 -6.92 -3.74 -14.24
N ASP A 479 -7.75 -3.13 -15.05
CA ASP A 479 -8.36 -1.84 -14.76
C ASP A 479 -9.86 -1.93 -14.96
N GLN A 480 -10.62 -1.16 -14.19
CA GLN A 480 -12.07 -1.18 -14.26
C GLN A 480 -12.56 0.06 -15.00
N ILE A 481 -13.08 -0.17 -16.21
CA ILE A 481 -13.70 0.87 -17.02
C ILE A 481 -15.22 0.76 -16.92
N TYR A 482 -15.90 1.89 -16.92
CA TYR A 482 -17.35 1.96 -16.93
C TYR A 482 -17.85 2.30 -18.33
N VAL A 483 -18.68 1.43 -18.89
CA VAL A 483 -19.27 1.61 -20.21
C VAL A 483 -20.79 1.67 -20.04
N ASP A 484 -21.38 2.78 -20.40
CA ASP A 484 -22.84 2.96 -20.43
C ASP A 484 -23.36 2.68 -21.84
N VAL A 485 -24.15 1.64 -21.98
CA VAL A 485 -24.73 1.24 -23.27
C VAL A 485 -26.16 1.75 -23.38
N THR A 486 -26.37 2.77 -24.17
CA THR A 486 -27.67 3.42 -24.33
C THR A 486 -27.93 3.81 -25.79
N PRO A 487 -29.15 3.61 -26.29
CA PRO A 487 -29.52 4.08 -27.62
C PRO A 487 -29.56 5.62 -27.73
N ASP A 488 -29.53 6.31 -26.62
CA ASP A 488 -29.51 7.77 -26.52
C ASP A 488 -28.17 8.27 -25.93
N ALA A 489 -27.04 7.62 -26.31
CA ALA A 489 -25.72 8.03 -25.88
C ALA A 489 -25.44 9.52 -26.17
N PRO A 490 -24.85 10.28 -25.25
CA PRO A 490 -24.45 11.64 -25.52
C PRO A 490 -23.26 11.67 -26.49
N HIS A 491 -23.27 12.65 -27.38
CA HIS A 491 -22.15 12.95 -28.26
C HIS A 491 -21.82 14.42 -28.12
N TYR A 492 -20.56 14.68 -28.03
CA TYR A 492 -20.01 16.00 -27.71
C TYR A 492 -19.39 16.61 -28.97
N PRO A 493 -19.69 17.89 -29.30
CA PRO A 493 -19.01 18.57 -30.40
C PRO A 493 -17.50 18.47 -30.26
N ASP A 494 -16.86 18.03 -31.33
CA ASP A 494 -15.43 17.79 -31.45
C ASP A 494 -14.97 18.52 -32.74
N ALA A 495 -14.38 19.68 -32.60
CA ALA A 495 -14.07 20.55 -33.73
C ALA A 495 -12.67 20.33 -34.27
N ASP A 496 -11.72 19.90 -33.48
CA ASP A 496 -10.34 19.62 -33.89
C ASP A 496 -10.11 18.17 -34.28
N GLY A 497 -10.98 17.25 -33.81
CA GLY A 497 -11.03 15.86 -34.27
C GLY A 497 -10.09 14.94 -33.48
N ASP A 498 -9.78 15.27 -32.24
CA ASP A 498 -8.92 14.49 -31.35
C ASP A 498 -9.65 13.33 -30.67
N GLY A 499 -10.99 13.31 -30.72
CA GLY A 499 -11.85 12.26 -30.14
C GLY A 499 -12.48 12.63 -28.81
N TYR A 500 -12.23 13.84 -28.32
CA TYR A 500 -12.88 14.46 -27.17
C TYR A 500 -13.72 15.64 -27.63
N GLY A 501 -14.66 16.07 -26.83
CA GLY A 501 -15.50 17.19 -27.20
C GLY A 501 -15.97 18.01 -26.01
N VAL A 502 -16.48 19.19 -26.30
CA VAL A 502 -16.96 20.10 -25.27
C VAL A 502 -18.31 19.68 -24.69
N PHE A 503 -18.55 19.96 -23.44
CA PHE A 503 -19.86 19.69 -22.78
C PHE A 503 -21.00 20.61 -23.26
N SER A 504 -20.73 21.60 -24.15
CA SER A 504 -21.75 22.47 -24.72
C SER A 504 -22.38 21.82 -25.97
N ASP A 505 -23.68 22.05 -26.18
CA ASP A 505 -24.39 21.61 -27.37
C ASP A 505 -24.39 20.09 -27.65
N VAL A 506 -24.41 19.27 -26.58
CA VAL A 506 -24.42 17.80 -26.61
C VAL A 506 -25.63 17.30 -27.43
N VAL A 507 -25.37 16.38 -28.33
CA VAL A 507 -26.40 15.68 -29.13
C VAL A 507 -26.56 14.26 -28.61
N PHE A 508 -27.79 13.82 -28.41
CA PHE A 508 -28.11 12.46 -27.98
C PHE A 508 -28.53 11.58 -29.16
N GLY A 509 -28.00 10.35 -29.22
CA GLY A 509 -28.36 9.37 -30.24
C GLY A 509 -27.16 8.54 -30.70
N CYS A 510 -27.42 7.47 -31.45
CA CYS A 510 -26.38 6.50 -31.84
C CYS A 510 -25.61 6.85 -33.11
N SER A 511 -25.71 8.00 -33.70
CA SER A 511 -24.87 8.43 -34.85
C SER A 511 -25.08 9.91 -35.14
N PRO A 512 -24.47 10.83 -34.43
CA PRO A 512 -24.62 12.25 -34.64
C PRO A 512 -23.96 12.73 -35.94
N GLY A 513 -23.07 11.94 -36.54
CA GLY A 513 -22.30 12.32 -37.74
C GLY A 513 -20.88 12.83 -37.41
N PRO A 514 -20.09 13.19 -38.42
CA PRO A 514 -18.72 13.69 -38.19
C PRO A 514 -18.72 15.02 -37.43
N GLY A 515 -17.69 15.22 -36.61
CA GLY A 515 -17.54 16.41 -35.76
C GLY A 515 -18.16 16.26 -34.37
N TYR A 516 -18.29 15.02 -33.90
CA TYR A 516 -18.70 14.72 -32.56
C TYR A 516 -17.88 13.55 -32.00
N ALA A 517 -17.47 13.68 -30.75
CA ALA A 517 -16.83 12.65 -29.98
C ALA A 517 -17.81 11.91 -29.06
N HIS A 518 -17.46 10.70 -28.66
CA HIS A 518 -18.19 9.93 -27.62
C HIS A 518 -17.80 10.35 -26.21
N VAL A 519 -16.67 11.04 -26.08
CA VAL A 519 -16.10 11.49 -24.81
C VAL A 519 -16.20 13.01 -24.73
N GLY A 520 -16.72 13.52 -23.62
CA GLY A 520 -16.76 14.93 -23.33
C GLY A 520 -15.65 15.32 -22.36
N GLY A 521 -15.48 16.61 -22.16
CA GLY A 521 -14.54 17.13 -21.17
C GLY A 521 -13.37 17.91 -21.76
N ASP A 522 -13.28 17.97 -23.09
CA ASP A 522 -12.35 18.86 -23.77
C ASP A 522 -12.55 20.30 -23.33
N CYS A 523 -11.49 20.92 -22.85
CA CYS A 523 -11.48 22.31 -22.38
C CYS A 523 -11.02 23.30 -23.47
N ASN A 524 -10.52 22.80 -24.60
CA ASN A 524 -10.10 23.63 -25.74
C ASN A 524 -10.32 22.96 -27.11
N ASP A 525 -11.55 22.75 -27.51
CA ASP A 525 -12.06 22.14 -28.77
C ASP A 525 -11.50 22.81 -30.08
N ALA A 526 -10.32 23.37 -30.03
CA ALA A 526 -9.61 23.96 -31.15
C ALA A 526 -8.12 23.57 -31.20
N ASP A 527 -7.67 22.77 -30.25
CA ASP A 527 -6.28 22.34 -30.13
C ASP A 527 -6.20 20.88 -29.69
N PRO A 528 -5.93 19.95 -30.61
CA PRO A 528 -5.93 18.52 -30.33
C PRO A 528 -4.79 18.06 -29.40
N GLU A 529 -4.00 18.97 -28.85
CA GLU A 529 -3.00 18.71 -27.81
C GLU A 529 -3.49 19.17 -26.43
N ILE A 530 -4.81 19.46 -26.27
CA ILE A 530 -5.45 19.84 -25.01
C ILE A 530 -6.76 19.06 -24.86
N HIS A 531 -6.74 17.95 -24.15
CA HIS A 531 -7.90 17.10 -23.91
C HIS A 531 -7.70 16.19 -22.69
N PRO A 532 -8.75 15.66 -22.07
CA PRO A 532 -8.63 14.75 -20.92
C PRO A 532 -7.68 13.58 -21.17
N GLY A 533 -6.81 13.30 -20.19
CA GLY A 533 -5.91 12.14 -20.20
C GLY A 533 -4.55 12.39 -20.86
N LEU A 534 -4.23 13.60 -21.24
CA LEU A 534 -2.86 14.00 -21.58
C LEU A 534 -2.02 14.18 -20.31
N GLU A 535 -0.69 14.25 -20.46
CA GLU A 535 0.16 14.82 -19.41
C GLU A 535 0.02 16.33 -19.41
N ASP A 536 -0.03 16.94 -18.22
CA ASP A 536 -0.11 18.38 -18.05
C ASP A 536 1.28 18.97 -17.75
N PRO A 537 2.06 19.31 -18.82
CA PRO A 537 3.42 19.78 -18.67
C PRO A 537 3.44 21.23 -18.18
N CYS A 538 4.57 21.66 -17.60
CA CYS A 538 4.78 23.02 -17.09
C CYS A 538 4.76 24.11 -18.19
N ASP A 539 3.63 24.39 -18.82
CA ASP A 539 3.48 25.42 -19.86
C ASP A 539 2.45 26.50 -19.53
N GLY A 540 1.74 26.35 -18.42
CA GLY A 540 0.74 27.29 -17.91
C GLY A 540 -0.65 27.08 -18.53
N VAL A 541 -0.88 25.95 -19.15
CA VAL A 541 -2.16 25.52 -19.73
C VAL A 541 -2.61 24.27 -18.98
N ASP A 542 -3.86 24.07 -18.76
CA ASP A 542 -4.49 22.83 -18.30
C ASP A 542 -4.65 21.93 -19.54
N ASN A 543 -3.63 21.07 -19.80
CA ASN A 543 -3.59 20.26 -21.02
C ASN A 543 -4.45 19.00 -20.91
N ASP A 544 -4.67 18.50 -19.71
CA ASP A 544 -5.47 17.29 -19.47
C ASP A 544 -6.90 17.56 -19.02
N CYS A 545 -7.26 18.83 -18.90
CA CYS A 545 -8.61 19.31 -18.62
C CYS A 545 -9.20 18.83 -17.28
N ASP A 546 -8.38 18.61 -16.27
CA ASP A 546 -8.80 18.18 -14.95
C ASP A 546 -9.07 19.34 -13.98
N GLN A 547 -8.84 20.60 -14.41
CA GLN A 547 -8.89 21.87 -13.71
C GLN A 547 -7.63 22.17 -12.86
N GLY A 548 -6.63 21.31 -12.91
CA GLY A 548 -5.28 21.64 -12.51
C GLY A 548 -4.63 22.58 -13.52
N ILE A 549 -3.43 22.95 -13.36
CA ILE A 549 -2.56 23.59 -14.34
C ILE A 549 -1.14 23.19 -13.99
N ASP A 550 -0.48 22.48 -14.89
CA ASP A 550 0.92 22.10 -14.76
C ASP A 550 1.20 21.05 -13.64
N GLU A 551 0.22 20.26 -13.18
CA GLU A 551 0.43 19.34 -12.03
C GLU A 551 1.25 18.09 -12.35
N ASP A 552 1.31 17.67 -13.62
CA ASP A 552 2.14 16.55 -14.07
C ASP A 552 3.55 16.98 -14.48
N GLY A 553 3.78 18.29 -14.55
CA GLY A 553 5.06 18.86 -14.92
C GLY A 553 6.14 18.65 -13.87
N GLU A 554 7.41 18.59 -14.30
CA GLU A 554 8.55 18.50 -13.38
C GLU A 554 8.63 19.78 -12.53
N SER A 555 8.12 19.72 -11.30
CA SER A 555 8.15 20.86 -10.38
C SER A 555 9.60 21.19 -9.97
N LEU A 556 9.89 22.49 -9.91
CA LEU A 556 11.17 23.03 -9.48
C LEU A 556 11.04 23.61 -8.06
N PRO A 557 12.06 23.47 -7.23
CA PRO A 557 12.05 24.06 -5.90
C PRO A 557 12.23 25.59 -6.00
N PHE A 558 11.32 26.31 -5.35
CA PHE A 558 11.40 27.76 -5.16
C PHE A 558 11.42 28.08 -3.66
N TYR A 559 12.10 29.16 -3.33
CA TYR A 559 12.24 29.63 -1.96
C TYR A 559 11.46 30.93 -1.79
N LEU A 560 10.63 30.99 -0.77
CA LEU A 560 9.75 32.13 -0.53
C LEU A 560 10.42 33.15 0.39
N ASP A 561 10.13 34.40 0.13
CA ASP A 561 10.35 35.54 1.01
C ASP A 561 8.98 35.85 1.64
N LEU A 562 8.74 35.31 2.85
CA LEU A 562 7.42 35.32 3.49
C LEU A 562 7.10 36.65 4.16
N ASP A 563 8.11 37.44 4.52
CA ASP A 563 7.95 38.72 5.21
C ASP A 563 8.19 39.95 4.29
N GLY A 564 8.74 39.73 3.10
CA GLY A 564 8.86 40.72 2.04
C GLY A 564 10.08 41.64 2.19
N ASP A 565 11.14 41.21 2.84
CA ASP A 565 12.36 41.99 3.01
C ASP A 565 13.35 41.89 1.84
N GLY A 566 13.15 40.97 0.93
CA GLY A 566 13.90 40.75 -0.29
C GLY A 566 14.97 39.64 -0.17
N VAL A 567 14.97 38.87 0.93
CA VAL A 567 15.82 37.71 1.14
C VAL A 567 14.93 36.51 1.41
N ALA A 568 15.12 35.42 0.66
CA ALA A 568 14.34 34.21 0.87
C ALA A 568 14.85 33.44 2.10
N GLY A 569 13.93 32.72 2.74
CA GLY A 569 14.26 31.76 3.76
C GLY A 569 14.68 30.41 3.19
N VAL A 570 14.60 29.37 4.02
CA VAL A 570 14.87 27.99 3.64
C VAL A 570 13.57 27.19 3.36
N THR A 571 12.43 27.84 3.42
CA THR A 571 11.14 27.23 3.14
C THR A 571 11.01 26.95 1.65
N VAL A 572 10.94 25.66 1.30
CA VAL A 572 10.83 25.20 -0.08
C VAL A 572 9.36 25.15 -0.49
N PHE A 573 9.06 25.68 -1.65
CA PHE A 573 7.80 25.50 -2.35
C PHE A 573 8.09 24.92 -3.73
N GLU A 574 7.51 23.79 -4.04
CA GLU A 574 7.68 23.16 -5.34
C GLU A 574 6.57 23.61 -6.29
N SER A 575 6.94 24.08 -7.48
CA SER A 575 6.01 24.56 -8.49
C SER A 575 6.63 24.47 -9.88
N CYS A 576 5.81 24.30 -10.88
CA CYS A 576 6.18 24.41 -12.28
C CYS A 576 6.59 25.84 -12.67
N THR A 577 5.87 26.83 -12.15
CA THR A 577 6.14 28.23 -12.42
C THR A 577 6.56 28.97 -11.17
N PRO A 578 7.55 29.89 -11.24
CA PRO A 578 7.98 30.62 -10.08
C PRO A 578 6.84 31.48 -9.51
N PRO A 579 6.44 31.28 -8.23
CA PRO A 579 5.53 32.17 -7.56
C PRO A 579 6.04 33.61 -7.58
N VAL A 580 5.14 34.59 -7.56
CA VAL A 580 5.52 35.99 -7.52
C VAL A 580 6.36 36.28 -6.29
N GLY A 581 7.61 36.69 -6.47
CA GLY A 581 8.54 36.98 -5.37
C GLY A 581 9.33 35.77 -4.90
N ALA A 582 9.23 34.63 -5.55
CA ALA A 582 10.04 33.45 -5.21
C ALA A 582 11.46 33.52 -5.80
N PHE A 583 12.39 32.85 -5.14
CA PHE A 583 13.79 32.73 -5.54
C PHE A 583 14.09 31.29 -5.94
N SER A 584 15.02 31.11 -6.91
CA SER A 584 15.45 29.79 -7.39
C SER A 584 16.52 29.13 -6.50
N GLU A 585 17.05 29.87 -5.55
CA GLU A 585 18.11 29.41 -4.63
C GLU A 585 17.71 29.73 -3.20
N PRO A 586 18.07 28.90 -2.22
CA PRO A 586 17.77 29.18 -0.81
C PRO A 586 18.46 30.48 -0.39
N GLY A 587 17.75 31.32 0.30
CA GLY A 587 18.30 32.49 0.94
C GLY A 587 19.01 32.16 2.26
N ALA A 588 19.63 33.17 2.83
CA ALA A 588 20.29 33.04 4.12
C ALA A 588 19.48 33.77 5.24
N ASP A 589 18.19 34.02 4.99
CA ASP A 589 17.31 34.59 5.99
C ASP A 589 17.16 33.63 7.18
N CYS A 590 17.45 34.11 8.36
CA CYS A 590 17.40 33.30 9.58
C CYS A 590 16.01 33.34 10.26
N ASN A 591 15.12 34.23 9.83
CA ASN A 591 13.74 34.29 10.31
C ASN A 591 12.77 34.91 9.28
N ASP A 592 12.45 34.15 8.27
CA ASP A 592 11.57 34.43 7.14
C ASP A 592 10.11 34.84 7.52
N LEU A 593 9.89 35.28 8.74
CA LEU A 593 8.62 35.82 9.24
C LEU A 593 8.77 37.21 9.87
N ASP A 594 9.98 37.79 9.87
CA ASP A 594 10.27 39.08 10.47
C ASP A 594 11.20 39.90 9.58
N ALA A 595 10.66 40.75 8.74
CA ALA A 595 11.35 41.63 7.79
C ALA A 595 12.42 42.54 8.39
N THR A 596 12.74 42.42 9.66
CA THR A 596 13.86 43.08 10.31
C THR A 596 15.04 42.16 10.60
N MET A 597 14.93 40.86 10.20
CA MET A 597 15.90 39.82 10.48
C MET A 597 16.36 39.16 9.16
N TYR A 598 17.37 39.74 8.50
CA TYR A 598 17.92 39.23 7.25
C TYR A 598 19.43 39.52 7.14
N PRO A 599 20.19 38.81 6.32
CA PRO A 599 21.64 39.05 6.14
C PRO A 599 21.96 40.49 5.77
N GLY A 600 22.65 41.19 6.66
CA GLY A 600 23.02 42.60 6.50
C GLY A 600 21.95 43.58 6.98
N ALA A 601 20.93 43.15 7.68
CA ALA A 601 20.01 44.03 8.40
C ALA A 601 20.76 44.92 9.36
N PRO A 602 20.28 46.18 9.62
CA PRO A 602 20.91 47.04 10.63
C PRO A 602 20.79 46.39 12.01
N PRO A 603 21.89 46.21 12.73
CA PRO A 603 21.87 45.54 14.05
C PRO A 603 20.98 46.28 15.06
N THR A 604 20.17 45.55 15.82
CA THR A 604 19.24 46.08 16.84
C THR A 604 19.68 45.69 18.25
N LEU A 605 19.36 46.48 19.24
CA LEU A 605 19.69 46.24 20.66
C LEU A 605 18.81 45.18 21.34
N ALA A 606 18.16 44.31 20.61
CA ALA A 606 17.12 43.41 21.12
C ALA A 606 17.64 42.04 21.63
N GLY A 607 18.93 41.77 21.55
CA GLY A 607 19.49 40.47 21.94
C GLY A 607 19.10 39.34 20.99
N VAL A 608 18.94 39.66 19.70
CA VAL A 608 18.57 38.78 18.61
C VAL A 608 19.59 38.96 17.48
N ASP A 609 20.01 37.89 16.87
CA ASP A 609 20.81 37.90 15.66
C ASP A 609 19.90 38.29 14.46
N ASN A 610 19.82 39.57 14.20
CA ASN A 610 18.90 40.10 13.17
C ASN A 610 19.58 40.34 11.83
N ASP A 611 20.87 40.21 11.72
CA ASP A 611 21.60 40.25 10.44
C ASP A 611 22.11 38.88 9.96
N CYS A 612 21.64 37.81 10.62
CA CYS A 612 21.86 36.40 10.27
C CYS A 612 23.34 36.02 10.11
N ASN A 613 24.21 36.69 10.83
CA ASN A 613 25.64 36.44 10.78
C ASN A 613 26.13 35.40 11.83
N GLY A 614 25.21 34.89 12.67
CA GLY A 614 25.47 33.94 13.73
C GLY A 614 25.85 34.59 15.07
N TYR A 615 25.78 35.93 15.18
CA TYR A 615 26.13 36.68 16.37
C TYR A 615 24.96 37.56 16.85
N ILE A 616 24.81 37.68 18.12
CA ILE A 616 23.77 38.55 18.73
C ILE A 616 24.38 39.92 19.04
N LEU A 617 23.70 41.00 18.64
CA LEU A 617 24.16 42.34 18.80
C LEU A 617 24.42 42.68 20.28
N GLY A 618 25.22 42.72 20.89
CA GLY A 618 25.68 43.00 22.22
C GLY A 618 27.11 42.48 22.36
N LEU A 619 27.40 41.44 21.61
CA LEU A 619 28.73 40.87 21.44
C LEU A 619 29.51 41.65 20.34
N GLU A 620 28.82 42.15 19.31
CA GLU A 620 29.42 42.94 18.19
C GLU A 620 29.82 44.36 18.60
N LEU A 621 29.12 44.97 19.57
CA LEU A 621 29.40 46.33 20.01
C LEU A 621 30.70 46.44 20.88
N LEU A 622 31.22 45.31 21.34
CA LEU A 622 32.41 45.27 22.19
C LEU A 622 33.74 45.16 21.45
N GLY A 623 33.75 45.30 20.09
CA GLY A 623 34.97 45.56 19.35
C GLY A 623 35.44 44.47 18.40
N GLY A 624 34.54 43.81 17.67
CA GLY A 624 34.93 42.97 16.49
C GLY A 624 35.71 41.73 16.87
N GLY A 625 35.53 41.20 18.03
CA GLY A 625 36.19 39.98 18.53
C GLY A 625 35.18 38.82 18.62
N CYS A 626 35.70 37.65 18.53
CA CYS A 626 35.03 36.37 18.72
C CYS A 626 34.34 36.30 20.10
N PRO A 627 33.08 35.88 20.22
CA PRO A 627 32.43 35.69 21.50
C PRO A 627 33.23 34.68 22.35
N GLY A 628 33.60 35.12 23.52
CA GLY A 628 34.40 34.31 24.43
C GLY A 628 35.91 34.55 24.39
N ASP A 629 36.45 35.27 23.39
CA ASP A 629 37.83 35.73 23.36
C ASP A 629 37.96 37.02 24.22
N LEU A 630 38.19 36.84 25.49
CA LEU A 630 38.28 37.92 26.45
C LEU A 630 39.67 38.58 26.52
N ASN A 631 40.67 37.91 26.00
CA ASN A 631 42.02 38.39 26.00
C ASN A 631 42.48 39.00 24.65
N GLY A 632 41.70 38.83 23.58
CA GLY A 632 41.90 39.41 22.27
C GLY A 632 43.02 38.74 21.46
N ASP A 633 43.24 37.43 21.63
CA ASP A 633 44.28 36.69 20.94
C ASP A 633 43.77 35.87 19.74
N ASP A 634 42.54 36.10 19.34
CA ASP A 634 41.78 35.44 18.24
C ASP A 634 41.57 33.91 18.43
N LEU A 635 41.56 33.42 19.69
CA LEU A 635 41.29 32.04 20.04
C LEU A 635 40.54 31.92 21.36
N VAL A 636 39.37 31.32 21.42
CA VAL A 636 38.70 31.05 22.68
C VAL A 636 39.33 29.87 23.41
N SER A 637 40.13 30.13 24.41
CA SER A 637 41.01 29.16 25.05
C SER A 637 40.77 29.07 26.59
N ILE A 638 41.63 28.27 27.27
CA ILE A 638 41.64 28.20 28.73
C ILE A 638 42.02 29.56 29.37
N GLN A 639 42.78 30.40 28.65
CA GLN A 639 43.17 31.70 29.13
C GLN A 639 41.97 32.63 29.27
N ASP A 640 41.06 32.61 28.32
CA ASP A 640 39.82 33.38 28.33
C ASP A 640 38.86 32.88 29.41
N LEU A 641 38.81 31.57 29.61
CA LEU A 641 38.06 31.00 30.72
C LEU A 641 38.58 31.46 32.09
N LEU A 642 39.93 31.60 32.21
CA LEU A 642 40.54 32.14 33.45
C LEU A 642 40.24 33.63 33.60
N GLU A 643 40.17 34.38 32.52
CA GLU A 643 39.79 35.78 32.51
C GLU A 643 38.31 35.98 32.86
N PHE A 644 37.44 35.15 32.30
CA PHE A 644 36.00 35.05 32.63
C PHE A 644 35.81 34.86 34.14
N LEU A 645 36.58 33.99 34.79
CA LEU A 645 36.46 33.70 36.21
C LEU A 645 36.75 34.92 37.09
N ASN A 646 37.47 35.93 36.58
CA ASN A 646 37.69 37.20 37.31
C ASN A 646 36.43 38.05 37.38
N TYR A 647 35.53 37.88 36.46
CA TYR A 647 34.23 38.56 36.42
C TYR A 647 33.09 37.79 37.11
N PHE A 648 33.31 36.50 37.42
CA PHE A 648 32.24 35.60 37.93
C PHE A 648 31.69 36.13 39.28
N GLY A 649 30.34 36.31 39.32
CA GLY A 649 29.62 36.88 40.47
C GLY A 649 29.53 38.40 40.45
N SER A 650 30.07 39.08 39.44
CA SER A 650 29.93 40.52 39.25
C SER A 650 28.58 40.89 38.64
N SER A 651 28.18 42.16 38.79
CA SER A 651 26.90 42.69 38.28
C SER A 651 27.17 43.95 37.44
N GLY A 652 26.40 44.13 36.37
CA GLY A 652 26.50 45.22 35.41
C GLY A 652 26.80 44.70 34.00
N PHE A 653 26.78 45.58 32.99
CA PHE A 653 27.16 45.22 31.63
C PHE A 653 28.69 45.05 31.56
N LEU A 654 29.15 43.83 31.58
CA LEU A 654 30.55 43.46 31.54
C LEU A 654 30.84 42.59 30.29
N GLU A 655 32.07 42.59 29.82
CA GLU A 655 32.47 41.77 28.67
C GLU A 655 32.25 40.25 28.85
N ALA A 656 32.13 39.79 30.08
CA ALA A 656 31.85 38.41 30.46
C ALA A 656 30.36 38.09 30.73
N ASP A 657 29.46 39.04 30.56
CA ASP A 657 28.00 38.88 30.66
C ASP A 657 27.45 38.52 29.30
N PHE A 658 27.56 37.24 28.90
CA PHE A 658 27.22 36.73 27.59
C PHE A 658 25.74 36.59 27.34
N ASN A 659 24.91 36.54 28.39
CA ASN A 659 23.47 36.45 28.30
C ASN A 659 22.75 37.79 28.52
N PHE A 660 23.50 38.87 28.81
CA PHE A 660 23.02 40.24 29.03
C PHE A 660 22.00 40.38 30.15
N ASP A 661 22.03 39.52 31.19
CA ASP A 661 21.16 39.60 32.33
C ASP A 661 21.69 40.55 33.42
N GLN A 662 22.81 41.23 33.15
CA GLN A 662 23.56 42.16 34.05
C GLN A 662 24.21 41.44 35.23
N HIS A 663 24.42 40.12 35.13
CA HIS A 663 25.08 39.35 36.16
C HIS A 663 25.92 38.22 35.57
N VAL A 664 27.23 38.26 35.76
CA VAL A 664 28.14 37.21 35.27
C VAL A 664 28.00 35.98 36.17
N GLY A 665 27.29 34.96 35.68
CA GLY A 665 26.91 33.79 36.44
C GLY A 665 27.17 32.45 35.77
N VAL A 666 26.42 31.45 36.22
CA VAL A 666 26.55 30.07 35.64
C VAL A 666 26.02 30.00 34.23
N ALA A 667 25.06 30.81 33.84
CA ALA A 667 24.50 30.85 32.50
C ALA A 667 25.57 31.33 31.48
N ASP A 668 26.32 32.41 31.85
CA ASP A 668 27.40 32.94 31.03
C ASP A 668 28.59 31.99 30.95
N LEU A 669 28.89 31.27 32.02
CA LEU A 669 29.89 30.23 32.03
C LEU A 669 29.53 29.09 31.04
N LEU A 670 28.28 28.69 30.96
CA LEU A 670 27.83 27.66 30.04
C LEU A 670 27.92 28.13 28.56
N LEU A 671 27.62 29.42 28.31
CA LEU A 671 27.81 30.04 27.01
C LEU A 671 29.31 30.09 26.63
N MET A 672 30.16 30.55 27.53
CA MET A 672 31.61 30.59 27.38
C MET A 672 32.20 29.22 27.06
N LEU A 673 31.74 28.17 27.77
CA LEU A 673 32.22 26.78 27.48
C LEU A 673 31.76 26.27 26.12
N GLY A 674 30.66 26.79 25.55
CA GLY A 674 30.20 26.51 24.21
C GLY A 674 31.14 27.08 23.12
N TYR A 675 31.88 28.14 23.42
CA TYR A 675 32.84 28.77 22.48
C TYR A 675 34.24 28.23 22.63
N LEU A 676 34.56 27.48 23.69
CA LEU A 676 35.90 27.02 24.01
C LEU A 676 36.51 26.13 22.88
N GLY A 677 37.64 26.55 22.33
CA GLY A 677 38.31 25.85 21.26
C GLY A 677 37.96 26.35 19.83
N ASN A 678 37.21 27.42 19.71
CA ASN A 678 36.93 28.05 18.42
C ASN A 678 38.08 29.03 18.08
N ASP A 679 38.54 28.98 16.82
CA ASP A 679 39.36 30.00 16.22
C ASP A 679 38.46 31.16 15.78
N CYS A 680 38.86 32.37 16.03
CA CYS A 680 38.11 33.59 15.72
C CYS A 680 38.24 34.05 14.28
#